data_860f36bb5aa0067ca166a793c6ff7858
#
_entry.id   860f36bb5aa0067ca166a793c6ff7858
#
_cell.length_a   1.000
_cell.length_b   1.000
_cell.length_c   1.000
_cell.angle_alpha   90.00
_cell.angle_beta   90.00
_cell.angle_gamma   90.00
#
_symmetry.space_group_name_H-M   'P 1'
#
loop_
_entity.id
_entity.type
_entity.pdbx_description
1 polymer ?
#
loop_
_entity_poly.entity_id
_entity_poly.type
_entity_poly.pdbx_seq_one_letter_code
_entity_poly.pdbx_strand_id
1 'polypeptide(L)'
;SSVVDHWKEERRMPEEDTSKLQDELDALNAQITKQGSTVRQLKKDGAAADIIDEAVQALQKLKISAGELSEKLKGDEPEFNRKSFDDLVIRKMFVVPSFEIHGGVKGLFDLGPPATALKAAMVDLWRKHFVLAENMLEMECTCLTPEVVLKTSGHVDRFTDLMVKDNETGECFRADKMLEDAIDDLLEKNPTMAAEERESHLRVQRQADAYSPEELDKLLLEYGCKASNGEPYSPSFPFNLMFKTSIGPEGTSVGFLRPETAQGLFVNFRRLLDMNAGKMPFAAAQIGLGFRNEIAPRSGLLRVREFYMGEIEHFVNPNDKSHPNFSSVADKELVLFGRDDQLGSGKTKTMAIGDAVKAGLVNNETLGYFMARTQLYMEKIGMDPARLRFRQHLATEMAHYAADCWDLEIKSSYGWVECVGHADRACYDLDVHSKATKTPMVATEKFDKPKDITLAKLKFDRKALGMAFKGDARTVSGALDTLAEDWNDFEPIATALEKDGKAMVDGFEVTKDMVSWTKQTKKVHEVKFVPSVIEPSFGIGRILYSLLEHSFYVRESDEQRCVMKFNPQVAPQKCAVLPISSSPECNAVVDEIAASLMDSDLSTRIDKSSAALGRRYARSDEVGVPFAVTVDFDTLKDGTVTIRERDSMVQVRLPKDEVTHVVFAIVHKRMTWEDVLKKYPVVQVDEGEGNAPAAAASGATVVVSNS
;
A
#
# COMPACT_ATOMS: atom_id res chain seq x y z
N SER A 1 8.84 22.82 -11.78
CA SER A 1 9.83 22.09 -10.97
C SER A 1 10.87 23.02 -10.36
N SER A 2 11.47 24.00 -11.08
CA SER A 2 12.63 24.74 -10.55
C SER A 2 12.36 25.71 -9.39
N VAL A 3 11.21 26.34 -9.28
CA VAL A 3 10.94 27.31 -8.18
C VAL A 3 10.45 26.59 -6.93
N VAL A 4 9.62 25.58 -7.05
CA VAL A 4 9.14 24.78 -5.91
C VAL A 4 10.24 23.85 -5.40
N ASP A 5 11.09 23.32 -6.29
CA ASP A 5 12.25 22.52 -5.91
C ASP A 5 13.34 23.40 -5.28
N HIS A 6 13.52 24.63 -5.75
CA HIS A 6 14.43 25.61 -5.15
C HIS A 6 13.97 26.04 -3.74
N TRP A 7 12.65 26.21 -3.51
CA TRP A 7 12.08 26.48 -2.18
C TRP A 7 12.13 25.29 -1.24
N LYS A 8 12.07 24.05 -1.77
CA LYS A 8 12.26 22.82 -0.98
C LYS A 8 13.74 22.55 -0.68
N GLU A 9 14.64 22.88 -1.60
CA GLU A 9 16.09 22.76 -1.36
C GLU A 9 16.62 23.81 -0.37
N GLU A 10 16.12 25.05 -0.38
CA GLU A 10 16.53 26.08 0.60
C GLU A 10 16.06 25.78 2.03
N ARG A 11 15.03 24.95 2.24
CA ARG A 11 14.51 24.58 3.57
C ARG A 11 14.92 23.17 4.05
N ARG A 12 15.51 22.33 3.21
CA ARG A 12 16.13 21.10 3.65
C ARG A 12 17.51 21.36 4.19
N MET A 13 17.72 21.04 5.45
CA MET A 13 19.09 20.96 5.97
C MET A 13 19.87 19.94 5.12
N PRO A 14 21.15 20.21 4.76
CA PRO A 14 21.99 19.24 4.07
C PRO A 14 22.00 17.89 4.82
N GLU A 15 21.98 16.79 4.10
CA GLU A 15 22.03 15.45 4.71
C GLU A 15 23.21 15.27 5.67
N GLU A 16 24.32 15.93 5.39
CA GLU A 16 25.51 15.98 6.24
C GLU A 16 25.23 16.65 7.59
N ASP A 17 24.40 17.69 7.63
CA ASP A 17 24.02 18.40 8.85
C ASP A 17 22.96 17.61 9.63
N THR A 18 22.04 16.95 8.94
CA THR A 18 21.04 16.06 9.56
C THR A 18 21.71 14.84 10.22
N SER A 19 22.71 14.24 9.56
CA SER A 19 23.48 13.15 10.12
C SER A 19 24.27 13.57 11.35
N LYS A 20 24.91 14.75 11.34
CA LYS A 20 25.63 15.29 12.49
C LYS A 20 24.71 15.57 13.68
N LEU A 21 23.55 16.16 13.43
CA LEU A 21 22.56 16.43 14.47
C LEU A 21 21.98 15.14 15.06
N GLN A 22 21.83 14.08 14.25
CA GLN A 22 21.43 12.77 14.74
C GLN A 22 22.50 12.15 15.63
N ASP A 23 23.77 12.20 15.22
CA ASP A 23 24.90 11.72 16.02
C ASP A 23 25.03 12.49 17.36
N GLU A 24 24.77 13.81 17.33
CA GLU A 24 24.72 14.64 18.55
C GLU A 24 23.55 14.25 19.47
N LEU A 25 22.40 13.98 18.91
CA LEU A 25 21.23 13.53 19.67
C LEU A 25 21.47 12.17 20.32
N ASP A 26 22.07 11.23 19.59
CA ASP A 26 22.42 9.91 20.10
C ASP A 26 23.49 10.00 21.24
N ALA A 27 24.46 10.91 21.09
CA ALA A 27 25.44 11.19 22.14
C ALA A 27 24.79 11.82 23.40
N LEU A 28 23.85 12.75 23.24
CA LEU A 28 23.08 13.32 24.33
C LEU A 28 22.20 12.28 25.03
N ASN A 29 21.55 11.39 24.30
CA ASN A 29 20.74 10.32 24.88
C ASN A 29 21.60 9.32 25.68
N ALA A 30 22.82 9.02 25.24
CA ALA A 30 23.79 8.24 26.01
C ALA A 30 24.18 8.95 27.31
N GLN A 31 24.39 10.27 27.29
CA GLN A 31 24.67 11.06 28.47
C GLN A 31 23.48 11.11 29.44
N ILE A 32 22.25 11.26 28.94
CA ILE A 32 21.02 11.22 29.74
C ILE A 32 20.90 9.88 30.47
N THR A 33 21.16 8.78 29.77
CA THR A 33 21.13 7.44 30.36
C THR A 33 22.15 7.28 31.48
N LYS A 34 23.39 7.73 31.27
CA LYS A 34 24.46 7.73 32.26
C LYS A 34 24.14 8.59 33.49
N GLN A 35 23.67 9.82 33.25
CA GLN A 35 23.29 10.75 34.31
C GLN A 35 22.07 10.26 35.11
N GLY A 36 21.09 9.63 34.43
CA GLY A 36 19.95 8.99 35.08
C GLY A 36 20.35 7.84 36.00
N SER A 37 21.37 7.07 35.60
CA SER A 37 21.94 6.02 36.45
C SER A 37 22.65 6.61 37.69
N THR A 38 23.40 7.70 37.52
CA THR A 38 24.04 8.42 38.59
C THR A 38 23.03 8.95 39.63
N VAL A 39 21.92 9.57 39.18
CA VAL A 39 20.86 10.03 40.07
C VAL A 39 20.23 8.88 40.86
N ARG A 40 20.01 7.73 40.21
CA ARG A 40 19.47 6.54 40.89
C ARG A 40 20.42 5.98 41.94
N GLN A 41 21.72 5.95 41.63
CA GLN A 41 22.72 5.46 42.55
C GLN A 41 22.85 6.38 43.77
N LEU A 42 22.90 7.70 43.57
CA LEU A 42 22.93 8.70 44.66
C LEU A 42 21.73 8.59 45.59
N LYS A 43 20.53 8.37 45.02
CA LYS A 43 19.33 8.14 45.82
C LYS A 43 19.38 6.83 46.63
N LYS A 44 19.92 5.79 46.02
CA LYS A 44 20.09 4.47 46.71
C LYS A 44 21.12 4.48 47.82
N ASP A 45 22.19 5.26 47.62
CA ASP A 45 23.27 5.38 48.57
C ASP A 45 22.96 6.39 49.71
N GLY A 46 21.78 7.04 49.67
CA GLY A 46 21.36 8.00 50.71
C GLY A 46 22.21 9.28 50.71
N ALA A 47 22.70 9.72 49.55
CA ALA A 47 23.49 10.94 49.44
C ALA A 47 22.71 12.18 49.90
N ALA A 48 23.42 13.25 50.30
CA ALA A 48 22.81 14.49 50.76
C ALA A 48 21.91 15.10 49.69
N ALA A 49 20.80 15.75 50.10
CA ALA A 49 19.72 16.25 49.23
C ALA A 49 20.23 17.23 48.19
N ASP A 50 21.18 18.09 48.53
CA ASP A 50 21.82 19.05 47.65
C ASP A 50 22.60 18.36 46.49
N ILE A 51 23.29 17.25 46.74
CA ILE A 51 24.01 16.48 45.74
C ILE A 51 23.01 15.78 44.77
N ILE A 52 21.90 15.26 45.32
CA ILE A 52 20.84 14.66 44.51
C ILE A 52 20.17 15.71 43.63
N ASP A 53 19.88 16.88 44.15
CA ASP A 53 19.25 17.97 43.42
C ASP A 53 20.16 18.52 42.28
N GLU A 54 21.45 18.64 42.57
CA GLU A 54 22.42 19.04 41.52
C GLU A 54 22.47 18.01 40.36
N ALA A 55 22.49 16.73 40.70
CA ALA A 55 22.48 15.65 39.70
C ALA A 55 21.15 15.59 38.91
N VAL A 56 20.01 15.90 39.53
CA VAL A 56 18.70 15.98 38.88
C VAL A 56 18.65 17.20 37.94
N GLN A 57 19.16 18.35 38.36
CA GLN A 57 19.22 19.55 37.50
C GLN A 57 20.11 19.32 36.27
N ALA A 58 21.24 18.63 36.42
CA ALA A 58 22.10 18.24 35.30
C ALA A 58 21.36 17.33 34.32
N LEU A 59 20.59 16.34 34.84
CA LEU A 59 19.76 15.45 34.00
C LEU A 59 18.66 16.22 33.27
N GLN A 60 18.01 17.20 33.91
CA GLN A 60 17.00 18.01 33.29
C GLN A 60 17.57 18.87 32.16
N LYS A 61 18.75 19.48 32.34
CA LYS A 61 19.43 20.25 31.29
C LYS A 61 19.74 19.38 30.07
N LEU A 62 20.26 18.19 30.26
CA LEU A 62 20.53 17.25 29.15
C LEU A 62 19.23 16.87 28.39
N LYS A 63 18.11 16.64 29.12
CA LYS A 63 16.82 16.36 28.51
C LYS A 63 16.27 17.52 27.69
N ILE A 64 16.44 18.77 28.17
CA ILE A 64 16.03 19.98 27.44
C ILE A 64 16.84 20.09 26.15
N SER A 65 18.16 19.96 26.22
CA SER A 65 19.03 20.03 25.03
C SER A 65 18.72 18.92 24.01
N ALA A 66 18.43 17.71 24.47
CA ALA A 66 18.01 16.61 23.58
C ALA A 66 16.63 16.88 22.95
N GLY A 67 15.70 17.49 23.69
CA GLY A 67 14.41 17.95 23.18
C GLY A 67 14.57 19.00 22.08
N GLU A 68 15.37 20.03 22.31
CA GLU A 68 15.65 21.09 21.33
C GLU A 68 16.33 20.55 20.06
N LEU A 69 17.23 19.58 20.23
CA LEU A 69 17.90 18.93 19.09
C LEU A 69 16.95 18.02 18.32
N SER A 70 16.09 17.29 19.03
CA SER A 70 15.05 16.46 18.43
C SER A 70 14.02 17.29 17.65
N GLU A 71 13.66 18.49 18.15
CA GLU A 71 12.80 19.44 17.42
C GLU A 71 13.50 19.97 16.16
N LYS A 72 14.79 20.30 16.24
CA LYS A 72 15.57 20.69 15.07
C LYS A 72 15.68 19.57 14.02
N LEU A 73 15.79 18.33 14.46
CA LEU A 73 15.82 17.15 13.57
C LEU A 73 14.47 16.83 12.98
N LYS A 74 13.36 17.13 13.66
CA LYS A 74 12.01 16.97 13.11
C LYS A 74 11.79 17.89 11.91
N GLY A 75 12.64 18.90 11.70
CA GLY A 75 12.50 19.89 10.63
C GLY A 75 11.18 20.67 10.77
N ASP A 76 11.07 21.77 10.05
CA ASP A 76 9.82 22.55 9.94
C ASP A 76 8.74 21.82 9.07
N GLU A 77 8.57 20.49 9.21
CA GLU A 77 7.33 19.88 8.70
C GLU A 77 6.20 20.36 9.62
N PRO A 78 5.29 21.21 9.15
CA PRO A 78 4.18 21.66 9.98
C PRO A 78 3.42 20.43 10.47
N GLU A 79 3.18 20.38 11.78
CA GLU A 79 2.41 19.30 12.39
C GLU A 79 1.09 19.11 11.63
N PHE A 80 0.80 17.87 11.20
CA PHE A 80 -0.40 17.58 10.43
C PHE A 80 -1.65 17.98 11.19
N ASN A 81 -2.39 18.97 10.68
CA ASN A 81 -3.60 19.48 11.31
C ASN A 81 -4.76 18.49 11.14
N ARG A 82 -4.76 17.43 11.97
CA ARG A 82 -5.77 16.38 11.97
C ARG A 82 -7.18 16.93 12.07
N LYS A 83 -7.43 17.86 12.96
CA LYS A 83 -8.76 18.42 13.20
C LYS A 83 -9.32 19.11 11.96
N SER A 84 -8.53 19.95 11.31
CA SER A 84 -8.94 20.64 10.07
C SER A 84 -9.13 19.69 8.91
N PHE A 85 -8.29 18.64 8.83
CA PHE A 85 -8.40 17.59 7.83
C PHE A 85 -9.71 16.80 7.99
N ASP A 86 -9.99 16.28 9.20
CA ASP A 86 -11.18 15.49 9.47
C ASP A 86 -12.46 16.31 9.24
N ASP A 87 -12.47 17.59 9.67
CA ASP A 87 -13.59 18.49 9.38
C ASP A 87 -13.81 18.67 7.88
N LEU A 88 -12.74 18.91 7.12
CA LEU A 88 -12.85 19.08 5.67
C LEU A 88 -13.37 17.81 4.99
N VAL A 89 -12.82 16.65 5.35
CA VAL A 89 -13.17 15.34 4.76
C VAL A 89 -14.66 15.03 4.97
N ILE A 90 -15.17 15.28 6.17
CA ILE A 90 -16.60 15.07 6.49
C ILE A 90 -17.47 16.15 5.86
N ARG A 91 -17.15 17.42 6.04
CA ARG A 91 -17.93 18.57 5.57
C ARG A 91 -18.06 18.63 4.05
N LYS A 92 -17.02 18.18 3.31
CA LYS A 92 -17.05 18.08 1.84
C LYS A 92 -17.49 16.71 1.35
N MET A 93 -17.87 15.84 2.27
CA MET A 93 -18.35 14.50 1.96
C MET A 93 -17.35 13.71 1.09
N PHE A 94 -16.06 13.75 1.47
CA PHE A 94 -15.08 12.83 0.87
C PHE A 94 -15.30 11.42 1.39
N VAL A 95 -15.22 11.25 2.71
CA VAL A 95 -15.42 9.97 3.39
C VAL A 95 -16.30 10.21 4.60
N VAL A 96 -17.40 9.49 4.70
CA VAL A 96 -18.37 9.63 5.80
C VAL A 96 -18.77 8.24 6.32
N PRO A 97 -19.13 8.10 7.61
CA PRO A 97 -19.66 6.85 8.14
C PRO A 97 -20.92 6.42 7.38
N SER A 98 -20.98 5.14 6.97
CA SER A 98 -22.20 4.62 6.32
C SER A 98 -23.35 4.46 7.32
N PHE A 99 -24.58 4.67 6.85
CA PHE A 99 -25.80 4.44 7.65
C PHE A 99 -25.89 5.25 8.95
N GLU A 100 -25.27 6.42 9.01
CA GLU A 100 -25.18 7.24 10.22
C GLU A 100 -26.56 7.54 10.86
N ILE A 101 -27.59 7.80 10.04
CA ILE A 101 -28.96 8.03 10.53
C ILE A 101 -29.58 6.82 11.26
N HIS A 102 -29.00 5.62 11.10
CA HIS A 102 -29.38 4.39 11.79
C HIS A 102 -28.35 3.99 12.86
N GLY A 103 -27.46 4.91 13.28
CA GLY A 103 -26.42 4.67 14.27
C GLY A 103 -25.09 4.19 13.68
N GLY A 104 -25.03 3.94 12.39
CA GLY A 104 -23.80 3.52 11.70
C GLY A 104 -23.26 2.15 12.12
N VAL A 105 -22.25 1.67 11.42
CA VAL A 105 -21.48 0.48 11.77
C VAL A 105 -20.00 0.79 11.64
N LYS A 106 -19.22 0.57 12.69
CA LYS A 106 -17.75 0.78 12.64
C LYS A 106 -17.14 -0.01 11.48
N GLY A 107 -16.26 0.62 10.72
CA GLY A 107 -15.56 0.00 9.59
C GLY A 107 -16.37 -0.09 8.29
N LEU A 108 -17.51 0.61 8.21
CA LEU A 108 -18.23 0.86 6.96
C LEU A 108 -18.27 2.35 6.67
N PHE A 109 -17.83 2.75 5.47
CA PHE A 109 -17.75 4.15 5.06
C PHE A 109 -18.28 4.32 3.64
N ASP A 110 -18.97 5.44 3.41
CA ASP A 110 -19.36 5.88 2.09
C ASP A 110 -18.32 6.85 1.52
N LEU A 111 -18.03 6.69 0.24
CA LEU A 111 -17.28 7.68 -0.53
C LEU A 111 -18.28 8.64 -1.16
N GLY A 112 -18.23 9.90 -0.74
CA GLY A 112 -19.06 10.94 -1.33
C GLY A 112 -18.58 11.35 -2.74
N PRO A 113 -19.25 12.32 -3.39
CA PRO A 113 -18.99 12.65 -4.79
C PRO A 113 -17.52 12.98 -5.11
N PRO A 114 -16.77 13.78 -4.32
CA PRO A 114 -15.39 14.08 -4.66
C PRO A 114 -14.47 12.86 -4.51
N ALA A 115 -14.63 12.05 -3.48
CA ALA A 115 -13.79 10.86 -3.28
C ALA A 115 -14.13 9.75 -4.29
N THR A 116 -15.40 9.60 -4.68
CA THR A 116 -15.81 8.67 -5.73
C THR A 116 -15.16 9.03 -7.06
N ALA A 117 -15.18 10.32 -7.45
CA ALA A 117 -14.53 10.78 -8.66
C ALA A 117 -13.01 10.65 -8.60
N LEU A 118 -12.39 10.96 -7.46
CA LEU A 118 -10.94 10.76 -7.23
C LEU A 118 -10.56 9.28 -7.36
N LYS A 119 -11.30 8.38 -6.71
CA LYS A 119 -11.10 6.93 -6.82
C LYS A 119 -11.23 6.44 -8.26
N ALA A 120 -12.26 6.90 -8.98
CA ALA A 120 -12.46 6.52 -10.38
C ALA A 120 -11.29 6.95 -11.27
N ALA A 121 -10.77 8.17 -11.09
CA ALA A 121 -9.60 8.67 -11.82
C ALA A 121 -8.32 7.89 -11.45
N MET A 122 -8.11 7.55 -10.16
CA MET A 122 -7.00 6.71 -9.73
C MET A 122 -7.05 5.32 -10.38
N VAL A 123 -8.22 4.69 -10.38
CA VAL A 123 -8.43 3.36 -10.99
C VAL A 123 -8.23 3.40 -12.50
N ASP A 124 -8.74 4.42 -13.19
CA ASP A 124 -8.50 4.60 -14.64
C ASP A 124 -7.00 4.75 -14.94
N LEU A 125 -6.29 5.54 -14.13
CA LEU A 125 -4.86 5.71 -14.27
C LEU A 125 -4.10 4.40 -13.95
N TRP A 126 -4.57 3.60 -12.98
CA TRP A 126 -4.03 2.28 -12.67
C TRP A 126 -4.19 1.32 -13.86
N ARG A 127 -5.38 1.28 -14.49
CA ARG A 127 -5.60 0.49 -15.72
C ARG A 127 -4.67 0.89 -16.85
N LYS A 128 -4.49 2.19 -17.05
CA LYS A 128 -3.55 2.71 -18.07
C LYS A 128 -2.10 2.37 -17.75
N HIS A 129 -1.74 2.40 -16.46
CA HIS A 129 -0.36 2.18 -16.01
C HIS A 129 0.05 0.70 -16.01
N PHE A 130 -0.84 -0.21 -15.63
CA PHE A 130 -0.59 -1.64 -15.54
C PHE A 130 -1.25 -2.39 -16.70
N VAL A 131 -2.57 -2.42 -16.75
CA VAL A 131 -3.29 -3.29 -17.69
C VAL A 131 -2.98 -2.96 -19.14
N LEU A 132 -3.12 -1.68 -19.52
CA LEU A 132 -2.89 -1.27 -20.90
C LEU A 132 -1.41 -1.29 -21.28
N ALA A 133 -0.54 -0.77 -20.41
CA ALA A 133 0.89 -0.66 -20.72
C ALA A 133 1.58 -2.03 -20.80
N GLU A 134 1.13 -3.02 -20.04
CA GLU A 134 1.68 -4.38 -20.00
C GLU A 134 0.83 -5.40 -20.77
N ASN A 135 -0.21 -4.95 -21.46
CA ASN A 135 -1.13 -5.82 -22.22
C ASN A 135 -1.69 -6.98 -21.38
N MET A 136 -2.12 -6.65 -20.13
CA MET A 136 -2.67 -7.63 -19.22
C MET A 136 -4.13 -7.98 -19.56
N LEU A 137 -4.57 -9.17 -19.16
CA LEU A 137 -5.95 -9.62 -19.30
C LEU A 137 -6.74 -9.15 -18.05
N GLU A 138 -7.60 -8.13 -18.19
CA GLU A 138 -8.47 -7.71 -17.09
C GLU A 138 -9.72 -8.59 -17.05
N MET A 139 -10.03 -9.11 -15.85
CA MET A 139 -11.18 -9.97 -15.61
C MET A 139 -11.95 -9.52 -14.36
N GLU A 140 -13.26 -9.65 -14.35
CA GLU A 140 -14.09 -9.41 -13.18
C GLU A 140 -14.73 -10.73 -12.71
N CYS A 141 -14.47 -11.10 -11.45
CA CYS A 141 -15.02 -12.29 -10.81
C CYS A 141 -16.01 -11.90 -9.71
N THR A 142 -16.91 -12.83 -9.36
CA THR A 142 -17.93 -12.60 -8.34
C THR A 142 -17.35 -12.43 -6.94
N CYS A 143 -17.94 -11.54 -6.13
CA CYS A 143 -17.59 -11.37 -4.72
C CYS A 143 -18.02 -12.57 -3.86
N LEU A 144 -19.16 -13.15 -4.17
CA LEU A 144 -19.65 -14.34 -3.50
C LEU A 144 -18.91 -15.57 -4.01
N THR A 145 -18.15 -16.21 -3.12
CA THR A 145 -17.25 -17.32 -3.45
C THR A 145 -17.68 -18.59 -2.72
N PRO A 146 -17.84 -19.73 -3.41
CA PRO A 146 -18.14 -21.01 -2.76
C PRO A 146 -17.03 -21.44 -1.79
N GLU A 147 -17.45 -22.06 -0.66
CA GLU A 147 -16.53 -22.52 0.39
C GLU A 147 -15.40 -23.42 -0.15
N VAL A 148 -15.70 -24.27 -1.12
CA VAL A 148 -14.70 -25.20 -1.68
C VAL A 148 -13.49 -24.49 -2.29
N VAL A 149 -13.67 -23.31 -2.88
CA VAL A 149 -12.58 -22.51 -3.44
C VAL A 149 -11.66 -22.01 -2.33
N LEU A 150 -12.24 -21.35 -1.32
CA LEU A 150 -11.49 -20.75 -0.21
C LEU A 150 -10.94 -21.80 0.78
N LYS A 151 -11.56 -22.98 0.85
CA LYS A 151 -11.00 -24.11 1.58
C LYS A 151 -9.80 -24.71 0.86
N THR A 152 -9.87 -24.85 -0.46
CA THR A 152 -8.75 -25.34 -1.29
C THR A 152 -7.53 -24.43 -1.19
N SER A 153 -7.70 -23.12 -1.20
CA SER A 153 -6.61 -22.14 -1.04
C SER A 153 -6.11 -22.01 0.40
N GLY A 154 -6.82 -22.62 1.39
CA GLY A 154 -6.45 -22.57 2.80
C GLY A 154 -7.06 -21.40 3.60
N HIS A 155 -7.81 -20.50 2.98
CA HIS A 155 -8.39 -19.34 3.68
C HIS A 155 -9.39 -19.73 4.76
N VAL A 156 -10.19 -20.79 4.55
CA VAL A 156 -11.17 -21.25 5.56
C VAL A 156 -10.46 -21.66 6.85
N ASP A 157 -9.30 -22.29 6.72
CA ASP A 157 -8.60 -22.92 7.85
C ASP A 157 -7.55 -22.01 8.50
N ARG A 158 -7.01 -21.00 7.76
CA ARG A 158 -5.84 -20.23 8.18
C ARG A 158 -6.04 -18.70 8.22
N PHE A 159 -7.11 -18.19 7.63
CA PHE A 159 -7.39 -16.76 7.62
C PHE A 159 -8.11 -16.36 8.91
N THR A 160 -7.39 -16.47 10.03
CA THR A 160 -7.93 -16.28 11.38
C THR A 160 -7.01 -15.38 12.18
N ASP A 161 -7.60 -14.45 12.95
CA ASP A 161 -6.93 -13.75 14.04
C ASP A 161 -7.29 -14.39 15.37
N LEU A 162 -6.41 -14.31 16.36
CA LEU A 162 -6.72 -14.71 17.74
C LEU A 162 -7.45 -13.57 18.46
N MET A 163 -8.61 -13.91 19.04
CA MET A 163 -9.42 -13.00 19.81
C MET A 163 -9.46 -13.41 21.28
N VAL A 164 -9.57 -12.39 22.15
CA VAL A 164 -10.02 -12.55 23.54
C VAL A 164 -11.32 -11.80 23.73
N LYS A 165 -12.11 -12.21 24.74
CA LYS A 165 -13.40 -11.63 25.05
C LYS A 165 -13.41 -11.14 26.48
N ASP A 166 -13.93 -9.93 26.70
CA ASP A 166 -14.34 -9.48 28.02
C ASP A 166 -15.60 -10.24 28.44
N ASN A 167 -15.49 -11.00 29.52
CA ASN A 167 -16.56 -11.90 29.96
C ASN A 167 -17.77 -11.14 30.54
N GLU A 168 -17.62 -9.88 30.93
CA GLU A 168 -18.70 -9.06 31.48
C GLU A 168 -19.43 -8.29 30.38
N THR A 169 -18.69 -7.57 29.55
CA THR A 169 -19.27 -6.73 28.49
C THR A 169 -19.57 -7.51 27.20
N GLY A 170 -18.91 -8.64 27.02
CA GLY A 170 -18.98 -9.42 25.77
C GLY A 170 -18.18 -8.81 24.62
N GLU A 171 -17.46 -7.72 24.86
CA GLU A 171 -16.63 -7.06 23.85
C GLU A 171 -15.42 -7.93 23.49
N CYS A 172 -15.07 -7.95 22.21
CA CYS A 172 -14.00 -8.77 21.67
C CYS A 172 -12.83 -7.91 21.21
N PHE A 173 -11.62 -8.38 21.48
CA PHE A 173 -10.38 -7.70 21.14
C PHE A 173 -9.42 -8.65 20.41
N ARG A 174 -8.57 -8.13 19.54
CA ARG A 174 -7.45 -8.89 18.99
C ARG A 174 -6.40 -9.10 20.07
N ALA A 175 -6.07 -10.34 20.32
CA ALA A 175 -5.15 -10.72 21.39
C ALA A 175 -3.71 -10.22 21.14
N ASP A 176 -3.22 -10.33 19.90
CA ASP A 176 -1.92 -9.82 19.47
C ASP A 176 -1.81 -8.30 19.65
N LYS A 177 -2.82 -7.53 19.21
CA LYS A 177 -2.82 -6.06 19.33
C LYS A 177 -2.91 -5.59 20.79
N MET A 178 -3.61 -6.33 21.61
CA MET A 178 -3.69 -6.06 23.04
C MET A 178 -2.32 -6.25 23.72
N LEU A 179 -1.57 -7.25 23.29
CA LEU A 179 -0.19 -7.47 23.76
C LEU A 179 0.74 -6.35 23.29
N GLU A 180 0.65 -5.96 22.01
CA GLU A 180 1.43 -4.84 21.46
C GLU A 180 1.16 -3.54 22.21
N ASP A 181 -0.12 -3.17 22.39
CA ASP A 181 -0.54 -1.95 23.09
C ASP A 181 -0.05 -1.97 24.57
N ALA A 182 -0.09 -3.13 25.24
CA ALA A 182 0.42 -3.27 26.60
C ALA A 182 1.93 -3.11 26.71
N ILE A 183 2.67 -3.59 25.70
CA ILE A 183 4.12 -3.41 25.62
C ILE A 183 4.46 -1.95 25.34
N ASP A 184 3.76 -1.28 24.43
CA ASP A 184 3.95 0.15 24.16
C ASP A 184 3.72 0.99 25.41
N ASP A 185 2.63 0.74 26.13
CA ASP A 185 2.30 1.34 27.42
C ASP A 185 3.40 1.11 28.47
N LEU A 186 3.96 -0.10 28.51
CA LEU A 186 5.07 -0.45 29.43
C LEU A 186 6.33 0.36 29.10
N LEU A 187 6.67 0.44 27.81
CA LEU A 187 7.85 1.16 27.34
C LEU A 187 7.73 2.67 27.51
N GLU A 188 6.54 3.24 27.30
CA GLU A 188 6.26 4.67 27.55
C GLU A 188 6.34 5.03 29.04
N LYS A 189 5.80 4.19 29.92
CA LYS A 189 5.84 4.39 31.39
C LYS A 189 7.26 4.23 31.95
N ASN A 190 8.16 3.50 31.24
CA ASN A 190 9.52 3.22 31.67
C ASN A 190 10.59 3.72 30.67
N PRO A 191 10.68 5.03 30.37
CA PRO A 191 11.60 5.56 29.35
C PRO A 191 13.08 5.35 29.70
N THR A 192 13.39 4.96 30.95
CA THR A 192 14.74 4.73 31.47
C THR A 192 15.08 3.25 31.62
N MET A 193 14.27 2.36 31.06
CA MET A 193 14.52 0.90 31.03
C MET A 193 15.87 0.57 30.38
N ALA A 194 16.56 -0.45 30.87
CA ALA A 194 17.83 -0.91 30.30
C ALA A 194 17.63 -1.32 28.82
N ALA A 195 18.62 -1.04 27.97
CA ALA A 195 18.52 -1.30 26.53
C ALA A 195 18.23 -2.79 26.21
N GLU A 196 18.87 -3.70 26.95
CA GLU A 196 18.67 -5.15 26.78
C GLU A 196 17.23 -5.58 27.16
N GLU A 197 16.71 -5.03 28.26
CA GLU A 197 15.35 -5.29 28.72
C GLU A 197 14.31 -4.72 27.74
N ARG A 198 14.55 -3.48 27.27
CA ARG A 198 13.73 -2.84 26.24
C ARG A 198 13.67 -3.67 24.96
N GLU A 199 14.82 -4.15 24.48
CA GLU A 199 14.90 -4.97 23.27
C GLU A 199 14.22 -6.34 23.46
N SER A 200 14.23 -6.89 24.66
CA SER A 200 13.48 -8.11 24.99
C SER A 200 11.96 -7.90 24.81
N HIS A 201 11.42 -6.80 25.32
CA HIS A 201 9.99 -6.46 25.16
C HIS A 201 9.63 -6.17 23.69
N LEU A 202 10.48 -5.42 22.98
CA LEU A 202 10.28 -5.15 21.55
C LEU A 202 10.33 -6.43 20.71
N ARG A 203 11.14 -7.43 21.11
CA ARG A 203 11.15 -8.74 20.44
C ARG A 203 9.81 -9.46 20.61
N VAL A 204 9.24 -9.47 21.83
CA VAL A 204 7.93 -10.05 22.09
C VAL A 204 6.86 -9.33 21.25
N GLN A 205 6.89 -8.00 21.21
CA GLN A 205 5.95 -7.19 20.43
C GLN A 205 6.01 -7.53 18.92
N ARG A 206 7.23 -7.64 18.36
CA ARG A 206 7.40 -7.96 16.92
C ARG A 206 6.93 -9.35 16.52
N GLN A 207 6.75 -10.24 17.50
CA GLN A 207 6.31 -11.62 17.27
C GLN A 207 4.88 -11.87 17.76
N ALA A 208 4.14 -10.81 18.11
CA ALA A 208 2.83 -10.93 18.75
C ALA A 208 1.82 -11.73 17.90
N ASP A 209 1.88 -11.62 16.60
CA ASP A 209 1.02 -12.32 15.65
C ASP A 209 1.44 -13.77 15.35
N ALA A 210 2.66 -14.16 15.76
CA ALA A 210 3.23 -15.49 15.50
C ALA A 210 3.08 -16.49 16.67
N TYR A 211 2.63 -16.01 17.84
CA TYR A 211 2.46 -16.89 19.01
C TYR A 211 1.26 -17.81 18.88
N SER A 212 1.40 -19.03 19.41
CA SER A 212 0.26 -19.94 19.59
C SER A 212 -0.75 -19.36 20.60
N PRO A 213 -2.03 -19.83 20.59
CA PRO A 213 -3.02 -19.39 21.55
C PRO A 213 -2.54 -19.49 23.02
N GLU A 214 -1.90 -20.59 23.37
CA GLU A 214 -1.42 -20.86 24.72
C GLU A 214 -0.25 -19.93 25.13
N GLU A 215 0.65 -19.62 24.20
CA GLU A 215 1.75 -18.68 24.43
C GLU A 215 1.22 -17.26 24.57
N LEU A 216 0.29 -16.87 23.70
CA LEU A 216 -0.32 -15.54 23.72
C LEU A 216 -1.12 -15.29 25.00
N ASP A 217 -1.92 -16.27 25.45
CA ASP A 217 -2.65 -16.21 26.71
C ASP A 217 -1.73 -15.99 27.90
N LYS A 218 -0.59 -16.70 27.92
CA LYS A 218 0.44 -16.54 28.95
C LYS A 218 1.04 -15.14 28.92
N LEU A 219 1.40 -14.62 27.76
CA LEU A 219 1.97 -13.28 27.59
C LEU A 219 0.97 -12.19 28.00
N LEU A 220 -0.30 -12.30 27.60
CA LEU A 220 -1.34 -11.36 28.03
C LEU A 220 -1.47 -11.27 29.54
N LEU A 221 -1.36 -12.39 30.24
CA LEU A 221 -1.35 -12.41 31.72
C LEU A 221 -0.05 -11.80 32.28
N GLU A 222 1.10 -12.11 31.70
CA GLU A 222 2.41 -11.61 32.13
C GLU A 222 2.52 -10.08 31.96
N TYR A 223 2.01 -9.53 30.88
CA TYR A 223 1.96 -8.10 30.63
C TYR A 223 0.76 -7.40 31.31
N GLY A 224 -0.03 -8.13 32.09
CA GLY A 224 -1.09 -7.57 32.92
C GLY A 224 -2.31 -7.07 32.13
N CYS A 225 -2.56 -7.63 30.95
CA CYS A 225 -3.74 -7.32 30.15
C CYS A 225 -5.01 -7.82 30.88
N LYS A 226 -5.85 -6.88 31.30
CA LYS A 226 -7.08 -7.15 32.06
C LYS A 226 -8.22 -6.32 31.53
N ALA A 227 -9.43 -6.87 31.66
CA ALA A 227 -10.66 -6.18 31.39
C ALA A 227 -10.85 -4.96 32.33
N SER A 228 -11.79 -4.09 32.01
CA SER A 228 -12.04 -2.84 32.75
C SER A 228 -12.42 -3.08 34.24
N ASN A 229 -12.97 -4.26 34.54
CA ASN A 229 -13.31 -4.70 35.92
C ASN A 229 -12.10 -5.31 36.68
N GLY A 230 -10.91 -5.43 36.02
CA GLY A 230 -9.70 -6.00 36.61
C GLY A 230 -9.58 -7.53 36.49
N GLU A 231 -10.59 -8.19 35.94
CA GLU A 231 -10.56 -9.64 35.70
C GLU A 231 -9.80 -9.99 34.40
N PRO A 232 -9.27 -11.22 34.27
CA PRO A 232 -8.68 -11.69 33.03
C PRO A 232 -9.70 -11.79 31.90
N TYR A 233 -9.25 -11.55 30.67
CA TYR A 233 -10.03 -11.89 29.48
C TYR A 233 -10.27 -13.40 29.36
N SER A 234 -11.18 -13.82 28.48
CA SER A 234 -11.32 -15.22 28.11
C SER A 234 -10.01 -15.77 27.55
N PRO A 235 -9.78 -17.10 27.56
CA PRO A 235 -8.75 -17.70 26.73
C PRO A 235 -8.89 -17.25 25.28
N SER A 236 -7.76 -17.12 24.58
CA SER A 236 -7.76 -16.73 23.18
C SER A 236 -8.38 -17.84 22.31
N PHE A 237 -9.09 -17.40 21.29
CA PHE A 237 -9.75 -18.31 20.34
C PHE A 237 -9.66 -17.78 18.91
N PRO A 238 -9.57 -18.68 17.89
CA PRO A 238 -9.47 -18.25 16.51
C PRO A 238 -10.81 -17.68 16.00
N PHE A 239 -10.73 -16.56 15.31
CA PHE A 239 -11.84 -15.92 14.64
C PHE A 239 -11.52 -15.81 13.14
N ASN A 240 -12.32 -16.47 12.30
CA ASN A 240 -12.14 -16.38 10.86
C ASN A 240 -12.63 -15.01 10.36
N LEU A 241 -11.75 -14.30 9.66
CA LEU A 241 -12.02 -12.95 9.17
C LEU A 241 -12.92 -12.89 7.94
N MET A 242 -13.44 -13.99 7.43
CA MET A 242 -14.34 -14.00 6.29
C MET A 242 -15.80 -13.90 6.70
N PHE A 243 -16.60 -13.16 5.94
CA PHE A 243 -18.06 -13.14 6.07
C PHE A 243 -18.66 -14.39 5.44
N LYS A 244 -19.18 -15.28 6.29
CA LYS A 244 -19.86 -16.50 5.86
C LYS A 244 -21.33 -16.22 5.54
N THR A 245 -21.83 -16.85 4.46
CA THR A 245 -23.22 -16.76 4.03
C THR A 245 -23.71 -18.07 3.43
N SER A 246 -25.00 -18.17 3.15
CA SER A 246 -25.61 -19.30 2.43
C SER A 246 -25.90 -18.92 0.99
N ILE A 247 -25.65 -19.84 0.06
CA ILE A 247 -25.94 -19.68 -1.36
C ILE A 247 -27.21 -20.47 -1.67
N GLY A 248 -28.20 -19.80 -2.24
CA GLY A 248 -29.49 -20.40 -2.61
C GLY A 248 -30.47 -20.53 -1.44
N PRO A 249 -31.74 -20.81 -1.75
CA PRO A 249 -32.83 -20.81 -0.77
C PRO A 249 -32.79 -22.02 0.21
N GLU A 250 -32.14 -23.12 -0.16
CA GLU A 250 -32.06 -24.33 0.65
C GLU A 250 -31.06 -24.20 1.80
N GLY A 251 -30.15 -23.18 1.76
CA GLY A 251 -29.15 -22.93 2.79
C GLY A 251 -28.07 -24.01 2.93
N THR A 252 -28.05 -24.99 2.03
CA THR A 252 -27.11 -26.12 2.07
C THR A 252 -25.75 -25.81 1.49
N SER A 253 -25.67 -24.84 0.57
CA SER A 253 -24.42 -24.41 -0.03
C SER A 253 -23.82 -23.24 0.77
N VAL A 254 -22.63 -23.45 1.31
CA VAL A 254 -21.89 -22.43 2.03
C VAL A 254 -21.08 -21.57 1.06
N GLY A 255 -21.13 -20.26 1.26
CA GLY A 255 -20.31 -19.30 0.57
C GLY A 255 -19.72 -18.28 1.53
N PHE A 256 -18.80 -17.51 1.01
CA PHE A 256 -18.17 -16.38 1.71
C PHE A 256 -18.11 -15.16 0.80
N LEU A 257 -18.14 -13.97 1.37
CA LEU A 257 -17.64 -12.78 0.69
C LEU A 257 -16.12 -12.87 0.63
N ARG A 258 -15.56 -12.75 -0.57
CA ARG A 258 -14.12 -12.96 -0.82
C ARG A 258 -13.23 -11.98 -0.02
N PRO A 259 -12.15 -12.46 0.63
CA PRO A 259 -11.22 -11.59 1.36
C PRO A 259 -10.17 -10.94 0.45
N GLU A 260 -10.03 -11.42 -0.79
CA GLU A 260 -9.12 -10.99 -1.85
C GLU A 260 -9.74 -11.27 -3.23
N THR A 261 -9.18 -10.72 -4.30
CA THR A 261 -9.69 -10.92 -5.66
C THR A 261 -8.94 -12.02 -6.42
N ALA A 262 -7.76 -12.43 -5.94
CA ALA A 262 -6.83 -13.36 -6.59
C ALA A 262 -7.42 -14.72 -6.94
N GLN A 263 -8.18 -15.34 -6.02
CA GLN A 263 -8.66 -16.71 -6.20
C GLN A 263 -9.54 -16.90 -7.45
N GLY A 264 -10.28 -15.84 -7.83
CA GLY A 264 -11.05 -15.83 -9.06
C GLY A 264 -10.16 -15.95 -10.33
N LEU A 265 -8.98 -15.35 -10.31
CA LEU A 265 -8.02 -15.42 -11.40
C LEU A 265 -7.36 -16.81 -11.47
N PHE A 266 -6.99 -17.39 -10.33
CA PHE A 266 -6.37 -18.71 -10.28
C PHE A 266 -7.28 -19.80 -10.83
N VAL A 267 -8.54 -19.87 -10.41
CA VAL A 267 -9.47 -20.89 -10.93
C VAL A 267 -9.81 -20.73 -12.41
N ASN A 268 -9.56 -19.55 -12.97
CA ASN A 268 -9.71 -19.26 -14.39
C ASN A 268 -8.40 -19.32 -15.19
N PHE A 269 -7.27 -19.69 -14.57
CA PHE A 269 -5.94 -19.70 -15.19
C PHE A 269 -5.93 -20.33 -16.59
N ARG A 270 -6.52 -21.51 -16.76
CA ARG A 270 -6.54 -22.20 -18.07
C ARG A 270 -7.24 -21.40 -19.17
N ARG A 271 -8.38 -20.78 -18.83
CA ARG A 271 -9.12 -19.94 -19.77
C ARG A 271 -8.35 -18.67 -20.14
N LEU A 272 -7.67 -18.08 -19.16
CA LEU A 272 -6.81 -16.91 -19.35
C LEU A 272 -5.59 -17.26 -20.22
N LEU A 273 -4.96 -18.43 -19.97
CA LEU A 273 -3.86 -18.92 -20.79
C LEU A 273 -4.31 -19.19 -22.24
N ASP A 274 -5.48 -19.82 -22.44
CA ASP A 274 -6.06 -20.06 -23.75
C ASP A 274 -6.36 -18.73 -24.46
N MET A 275 -6.90 -17.72 -23.75
CA MET A 275 -7.14 -16.38 -24.27
C MET A 275 -5.83 -15.69 -24.68
N ASN A 276 -4.73 -15.95 -23.97
CA ASN A 276 -3.38 -15.51 -24.32
C ASN A 276 -2.69 -16.39 -25.38
N ALA A 277 -3.45 -17.22 -26.07
CA ALA A 277 -2.94 -18.15 -27.09
C ALA A 277 -1.85 -19.11 -26.58
N GLY A 278 -1.90 -19.49 -25.31
CA GLY A 278 -0.96 -20.40 -24.64
C GLY A 278 0.42 -19.81 -24.38
N LYS A 279 0.60 -18.49 -24.56
CA LYS A 279 1.89 -17.81 -24.37
C LYS A 279 2.18 -17.50 -22.91
N MET A 280 3.44 -17.69 -22.52
CA MET A 280 3.99 -17.33 -21.21
C MET A 280 5.20 -16.40 -21.41
N PRO A 281 5.55 -15.53 -20.46
CA PRO A 281 4.75 -15.12 -19.30
C PRO A 281 3.54 -14.26 -19.71
N PHE A 282 2.55 -14.16 -18.83
CA PHE A 282 1.44 -13.21 -19.00
C PHE A 282 0.86 -12.82 -17.63
N ALA A 283 0.11 -11.71 -17.60
CA ALA A 283 -0.57 -11.26 -16.40
C ALA A 283 -2.08 -11.19 -16.60
N ALA A 284 -2.82 -11.50 -15.55
CA ALA A 284 -4.24 -11.18 -15.42
C ALA A 284 -4.43 -10.20 -14.27
N ALA A 285 -5.40 -9.31 -14.41
CA ALA A 285 -5.69 -8.28 -13.42
C ALA A 285 -7.17 -8.26 -13.07
N GLN A 286 -7.48 -7.91 -11.84
CA GLN A 286 -8.84 -7.71 -11.37
C GLN A 286 -8.92 -6.51 -10.43
N ILE A 287 -9.96 -5.71 -10.57
CA ILE A 287 -10.32 -4.65 -9.65
C ILE A 287 -11.69 -4.96 -9.07
N GLY A 288 -11.85 -4.85 -7.75
CA GLY A 288 -13.13 -5.15 -7.13
C GLY A 288 -13.13 -5.01 -5.62
N LEU A 289 -14.22 -5.42 -5.01
CA LEU A 289 -14.38 -5.42 -3.56
C LEU A 289 -13.78 -6.67 -2.92
N GLY A 290 -13.08 -6.45 -1.81
CA GLY A 290 -12.69 -7.44 -0.82
C GLY A 290 -13.41 -7.18 0.50
N PHE A 291 -13.58 -8.23 1.31
CA PHE A 291 -14.33 -8.17 2.55
C PHE A 291 -13.57 -8.89 3.66
N ARG A 292 -13.31 -8.19 4.76
CA ARG A 292 -12.70 -8.79 5.95
C ARG A 292 -13.49 -8.38 7.18
N ASN A 293 -14.00 -9.33 7.92
CA ASN A 293 -14.78 -9.08 9.13
C ASN A 293 -13.85 -8.64 10.27
N GLU A 294 -13.29 -7.44 10.10
CA GLU A 294 -12.33 -6.84 11.05
C GLU A 294 -12.91 -6.78 12.46
N ILE A 295 -12.14 -7.25 13.43
CA ILE A 295 -12.52 -7.27 14.86
C ILE A 295 -12.59 -5.83 15.39
N ALA A 296 -11.56 -5.03 15.13
CA ALA A 296 -11.42 -3.66 15.59
C ALA A 296 -11.13 -2.68 14.45
N PRO A 297 -12.14 -2.28 13.65
CA PRO A 297 -11.96 -1.25 12.64
C PRO A 297 -11.58 0.08 13.27
N ARG A 298 -10.55 0.75 12.72
CA ARG A 298 -10.04 2.04 13.22
C ARG A 298 -9.35 2.83 12.12
N SER A 299 -9.08 4.12 12.39
CA SER A 299 -8.29 4.99 11.51
C SER A 299 -8.92 5.20 10.12
N GLY A 300 -10.23 5.49 10.06
CA GLY A 300 -10.93 5.78 8.80
C GLY A 300 -10.86 4.62 7.82
N LEU A 301 -10.46 4.89 6.57
CA LEU A 301 -10.38 3.90 5.50
C LEU A 301 -9.17 2.94 5.63
N LEU A 302 -8.28 3.13 6.61
CA LEU A 302 -7.09 2.29 6.75
C LEU A 302 -7.39 0.87 7.24
N ARG A 303 -8.45 0.70 8.03
CA ARG A 303 -8.91 -0.62 8.51
C ARG A 303 -10.43 -0.70 8.51
N VAL A 304 -10.97 -1.26 7.46
CA VAL A 304 -12.41 -1.34 7.15
C VAL A 304 -12.84 -2.77 6.86
N ARG A 305 -14.16 -3.03 6.88
CA ARG A 305 -14.73 -4.35 6.63
C ARG A 305 -15.03 -4.64 5.17
N GLU A 306 -15.20 -3.59 4.37
CA GLU A 306 -15.38 -3.64 2.92
C GLU A 306 -14.40 -2.66 2.29
N PHE A 307 -13.60 -3.11 1.33
CA PHE A 307 -12.57 -2.30 0.72
C PHE A 307 -12.42 -2.58 -0.77
N TYR A 308 -12.00 -1.57 -1.51
CA TYR A 308 -11.75 -1.67 -2.93
C TYR A 308 -10.27 -1.98 -3.16
N MET A 309 -9.99 -2.98 -3.98
CA MET A 309 -8.64 -3.42 -4.26
C MET A 309 -8.42 -3.69 -5.75
N GLY A 310 -7.16 -3.68 -6.17
CA GLY A 310 -6.73 -4.11 -7.48
C GLY A 310 -5.62 -5.12 -7.34
N GLU A 311 -5.72 -6.27 -7.98
CA GLU A 311 -4.71 -7.33 -7.94
C GLU A 311 -4.27 -7.70 -9.33
N ILE A 312 -3.00 -8.07 -9.45
CA ILE A 312 -2.36 -8.55 -10.67
C ILE A 312 -1.75 -9.90 -10.35
N GLU A 313 -2.10 -10.91 -11.15
CA GLU A 313 -1.50 -12.23 -11.09
C GLU A 313 -0.61 -12.40 -12.32
N HIS A 314 0.69 -12.24 -12.14
CA HIS A 314 1.67 -12.40 -13.21
C HIS A 314 2.23 -13.82 -13.19
N PHE A 315 1.84 -14.61 -14.19
CA PHE A 315 2.21 -16.02 -14.32
C PHE A 315 3.54 -16.13 -15.04
N VAL A 316 4.52 -16.81 -14.42
CA VAL A 316 5.88 -16.98 -14.93
C VAL A 316 6.36 -18.43 -14.86
N ASN A 317 7.38 -18.78 -15.62
CA ASN A 317 8.09 -20.03 -15.43
C ASN A 317 8.81 -20.01 -14.08
N PRO A 318 8.61 -20.99 -13.16
CA PRO A 318 9.28 -21.03 -11.86
C PRO A 318 10.82 -21.00 -11.95
N ASN A 319 11.39 -21.49 -13.06
CA ASN A 319 12.82 -21.54 -13.31
C ASN A 319 13.35 -20.29 -14.06
N ASP A 320 12.45 -19.40 -14.51
CA ASP A 320 12.80 -18.15 -15.18
C ASP A 320 11.79 -17.06 -14.78
N LYS A 321 12.14 -16.30 -13.74
CA LYS A 321 11.37 -15.16 -13.25
C LYS A 321 11.97 -13.82 -13.72
N SER A 322 12.67 -13.81 -14.84
CA SER A 322 13.11 -12.59 -15.52
C SER A 322 11.91 -11.82 -16.08
N HIS A 323 12.06 -10.51 -16.25
CA HIS A 323 11.01 -9.69 -16.84
C HIS A 323 11.52 -8.93 -18.07
N PRO A 324 10.85 -9.05 -19.23
CA PRO A 324 11.35 -8.49 -20.50
C PRO A 324 11.56 -6.96 -20.44
N ASN A 325 10.77 -6.26 -19.64
CA ASN A 325 10.84 -4.80 -19.49
C ASN A 325 11.64 -4.37 -18.25
N PHE A 326 12.32 -5.27 -17.53
CA PHE A 326 13.03 -4.93 -16.28
C PHE A 326 14.06 -3.83 -16.46
N SER A 327 14.80 -3.83 -17.59
CA SER A 327 15.79 -2.81 -17.91
C SER A 327 15.23 -1.37 -17.93
N SER A 328 13.92 -1.21 -18.18
CA SER A 328 13.27 0.11 -18.22
C SER A 328 13.09 0.75 -16.84
N VAL A 329 13.21 -0.04 -15.78
CA VAL A 329 13.05 0.40 -14.38
C VAL A 329 14.26 0.07 -13.51
N ALA A 330 15.26 -0.61 -14.04
CA ALA A 330 16.41 -1.11 -13.26
C ALA A 330 17.15 0.01 -12.48
N ASP A 331 17.21 1.21 -13.04
CA ASP A 331 17.87 2.38 -12.42
C ASP A 331 16.92 3.15 -11.47
N LYS A 332 15.66 2.71 -11.29
CA LYS A 332 14.74 3.39 -10.38
C LYS A 332 15.17 3.15 -8.93
N GLU A 333 15.47 4.23 -8.23
CA GLU A 333 15.78 4.19 -6.81
C GLU A 333 14.52 3.98 -5.98
N LEU A 334 14.58 3.03 -5.06
CA LEU A 334 13.56 2.72 -4.07
C LEU A 334 14.14 2.81 -2.66
N VAL A 335 13.31 3.23 -1.70
CA VAL A 335 13.64 3.17 -0.27
C VAL A 335 13.25 1.79 0.24
N LEU A 336 14.24 0.95 0.55
CA LEU A 336 14.08 -0.44 0.94
C LEU A 336 14.35 -0.63 2.44
N PHE A 337 13.47 -1.34 3.13
CA PHE A 337 13.62 -1.75 4.51
C PHE A 337 13.64 -3.28 4.57
N GLY A 338 14.81 -3.82 4.25
CA GLY A 338 15.04 -5.25 4.17
C GLY A 338 14.92 -5.96 5.53
N ARG A 339 14.71 -7.26 5.50
CA ARG A 339 14.58 -8.11 6.70
C ARG A 339 15.76 -7.98 7.65
N ASP A 340 16.96 -8.03 7.13
CA ASP A 340 18.18 -7.93 7.94
C ASP A 340 18.33 -6.52 8.53
N ASP A 341 17.92 -5.49 7.82
CA ASP A 341 17.95 -4.11 8.30
C ASP A 341 16.92 -3.88 9.42
N GLN A 342 15.74 -4.52 9.33
CA GLN A 342 14.71 -4.47 10.39
C GLN A 342 15.19 -5.13 11.69
N LEU A 343 15.89 -6.26 11.56
CA LEU A 343 16.43 -7.01 12.71
C LEU A 343 17.75 -6.45 13.24
N GLY A 344 18.46 -5.66 12.44
CA GLY A 344 19.77 -5.13 12.74
C GLY A 344 19.80 -3.62 12.96
N SER A 345 20.08 -2.86 11.91
CA SER A 345 20.32 -1.41 12.00
C SER A 345 19.07 -0.57 12.29
N GLY A 346 17.88 -1.08 11.99
CA GLY A 346 16.63 -0.32 12.01
C GLY A 346 16.54 0.79 10.96
N LYS A 347 17.46 0.84 9.98
CA LYS A 347 17.56 1.91 8.97
C LYS A 347 17.18 1.38 7.59
N THR A 348 16.52 2.22 6.81
CA THR A 348 16.24 1.97 5.39
C THR A 348 17.48 2.20 4.53
N LYS A 349 17.50 1.62 3.33
CA LYS A 349 18.51 1.85 2.30
C LYS A 349 17.83 2.36 1.03
N THR A 350 18.37 3.40 0.42
CA THR A 350 17.96 3.83 -0.91
C THR A 350 18.91 3.22 -1.93
N MET A 351 18.37 2.46 -2.88
CA MET A 351 19.17 1.86 -3.94
C MET A 351 18.35 1.58 -5.20
N ALA A 352 19.03 1.47 -6.34
CA ALA A 352 18.41 1.10 -7.60
C ALA A 352 17.85 -0.33 -7.51
N ILE A 353 16.65 -0.55 -8.05
CA ILE A 353 15.99 -1.87 -7.97
C ILE A 353 16.81 -2.95 -8.69
N GLY A 354 17.50 -2.60 -9.77
CA GLY A 354 18.40 -3.51 -10.47
C GLY A 354 19.55 -4.01 -9.60
N ASP A 355 20.09 -3.17 -8.74
CA ASP A 355 21.15 -3.54 -7.82
C ASP A 355 20.60 -4.36 -6.64
N ALA A 356 19.38 -4.05 -6.17
CA ALA A 356 18.70 -4.84 -5.14
C ALA A 356 18.45 -6.29 -5.60
N VAL A 357 18.02 -6.49 -6.84
CA VAL A 357 17.83 -7.83 -7.44
C VAL A 357 19.17 -8.54 -7.62
N LYS A 358 20.20 -7.87 -8.16
CA LYS A 358 21.55 -8.46 -8.31
C LYS A 358 22.16 -8.86 -6.99
N ALA A 359 21.93 -8.09 -5.94
CA ALA A 359 22.39 -8.40 -4.59
C ALA A 359 21.61 -9.53 -3.89
N GLY A 360 20.52 -10.01 -4.49
CA GLY A 360 19.64 -11.02 -3.90
C GLY A 360 18.78 -10.48 -2.74
N LEU A 361 18.69 -9.16 -2.57
CA LEU A 361 17.82 -8.53 -1.57
C LEU A 361 16.35 -8.68 -2.00
N VAL A 362 16.06 -8.48 -3.29
CA VAL A 362 14.77 -8.78 -3.91
C VAL A 362 14.92 -10.07 -4.72
N ASN A 363 14.05 -11.01 -4.51
CA ASN A 363 14.19 -12.41 -4.95
C ASN A 363 14.36 -12.57 -6.48
N ASN A 364 13.64 -11.77 -7.29
CA ASN A 364 13.67 -11.89 -8.74
C ASN A 364 13.31 -10.58 -9.46
N GLU A 365 13.63 -10.53 -10.78
CA GLU A 365 13.37 -9.34 -11.60
C GLU A 365 11.90 -8.99 -11.73
N THR A 366 11.00 -9.97 -11.86
CA THR A 366 9.57 -9.71 -12.03
C THR A 366 8.98 -9.06 -10.78
N LEU A 367 9.36 -9.52 -9.59
CA LEU A 367 8.97 -8.89 -8.32
C LEU A 367 9.50 -7.45 -8.24
N GLY A 368 10.79 -7.25 -8.51
CA GLY A 368 11.43 -5.93 -8.53
C GLY A 368 10.81 -4.99 -9.57
N TYR A 369 10.45 -5.51 -10.74
CA TYR A 369 9.76 -4.76 -11.78
C TYR A 369 8.45 -4.16 -11.27
N PHE A 370 7.60 -4.98 -10.65
CA PHE A 370 6.33 -4.50 -10.12
C PHE A 370 6.49 -3.56 -8.93
N MET A 371 7.49 -3.74 -8.07
CA MET A 371 7.82 -2.77 -7.01
C MET A 371 8.14 -1.38 -7.61
N ALA A 372 9.01 -1.31 -8.60
CA ALA A 372 9.35 -0.06 -9.27
C ALA A 372 8.14 0.56 -10.01
N ARG A 373 7.34 -0.25 -10.71
CA ARG A 373 6.13 0.20 -11.38
C ARG A 373 5.11 0.76 -10.39
N THR A 374 5.00 0.15 -9.22
CA THR A 374 4.12 0.63 -8.15
C THR A 374 4.55 2.01 -7.67
N GLN A 375 5.83 2.25 -7.42
CA GLN A 375 6.30 3.59 -7.06
C GLN A 375 6.02 4.61 -8.15
N LEU A 376 6.27 4.27 -9.42
CA LEU A 376 5.96 5.15 -10.55
C LEU A 376 4.44 5.48 -10.65
N TYR A 377 3.58 4.53 -10.29
CA TYR A 377 2.13 4.78 -10.20
C TYR A 377 1.81 5.74 -9.06
N MET A 378 2.40 5.56 -7.87
CA MET A 378 2.20 6.46 -6.73
C MET A 378 2.62 7.90 -7.07
N GLU A 379 3.75 8.08 -7.72
CA GLU A 379 4.22 9.39 -8.19
C GLU A 379 3.25 10.01 -9.22
N LYS A 380 2.68 9.20 -10.11
CA LYS A 380 1.69 9.67 -11.10
C LYS A 380 0.42 10.21 -10.45
N ILE A 381 -0.08 9.56 -9.40
CA ILE A 381 -1.29 10.02 -8.70
C ILE A 381 -1.00 11.22 -7.78
N GLY A 382 0.27 11.54 -7.51
CA GLY A 382 0.69 12.70 -6.74
C GLY A 382 1.13 12.41 -5.31
N MET A 383 1.51 11.15 -4.99
CA MET A 383 2.16 10.82 -3.73
C MET A 383 3.58 11.41 -3.68
N ASP A 384 4.00 11.86 -2.51
CA ASP A 384 5.36 12.30 -2.26
C ASP A 384 6.30 11.10 -2.15
N PRO A 385 7.30 10.94 -3.04
CA PRO A 385 8.24 9.82 -3.00
C PRO A 385 9.02 9.71 -1.69
N ALA A 386 9.28 10.83 -1.00
CA ALA A 386 9.97 10.84 0.30
C ALA A 386 9.14 10.20 1.42
N ARG A 387 7.86 9.99 1.19
CA ARG A 387 6.92 9.38 2.13
C ARG A 387 6.52 7.96 1.72
N LEU A 388 7.32 7.30 0.87
CA LEU A 388 7.15 5.93 0.40
C LEU A 388 8.36 5.08 0.82
N ARG A 389 8.12 3.86 1.25
CA ARG A 389 9.17 2.84 1.43
C ARG A 389 8.63 1.45 1.15
N PHE A 390 9.53 0.53 0.82
CA PHE A 390 9.21 -0.89 0.69
C PHE A 390 9.76 -1.66 1.88
N ARG A 391 8.91 -2.33 2.64
CA ARG A 391 9.27 -3.17 3.79
C ARG A 391 9.17 -4.64 3.42
N GLN A 392 10.25 -5.38 3.61
CA GLN A 392 10.24 -6.83 3.41
C GLN A 392 9.61 -7.54 4.61
N HIS A 393 8.74 -8.50 4.39
CA HIS A 393 8.20 -9.35 5.45
C HIS A 393 9.31 -10.12 6.16
N LEU A 394 9.23 -10.22 7.49
CA LEU A 394 10.07 -11.11 8.26
C LEU A 394 9.71 -12.57 7.96
N ALA A 395 10.62 -13.50 8.24
CA ALA A 395 10.37 -14.92 7.97
C ALA A 395 9.14 -15.47 8.72
N THR A 396 8.81 -14.90 9.87
CA THR A 396 7.66 -15.25 10.70
C THR A 396 6.34 -14.64 10.20
N GLU A 397 6.40 -13.54 9.46
CA GLU A 397 5.23 -12.84 8.90
C GLU A 397 4.83 -13.38 7.52
N MET A 398 5.74 -14.10 6.85
CA MET A 398 5.49 -14.58 5.50
C MET A 398 4.32 -15.54 5.45
N ALA A 399 3.38 -15.29 4.53
CA ALA A 399 2.33 -16.23 4.22
C ALA A 399 2.94 -17.58 3.78
N HIS A 400 2.30 -18.69 4.16
CA HIS A 400 2.80 -20.06 3.92
C HIS A 400 3.05 -20.41 2.44
N TYR A 401 2.54 -19.60 1.54
CA TYR A 401 2.68 -19.77 0.08
C TYR A 401 3.75 -18.86 -0.54
N ALA A 402 4.24 -17.86 0.19
CA ALA A 402 5.13 -16.85 -0.36
C ALA A 402 6.61 -17.25 -0.25
N ALA A 403 7.36 -17.05 -1.33
CA ALA A 403 8.81 -17.18 -1.38
C ALA A 403 9.53 -15.87 -0.99
N ASP A 404 8.92 -14.72 -1.30
CA ASP A 404 9.34 -13.37 -0.89
C ASP A 404 8.13 -12.45 -0.87
N CYS A 405 8.11 -11.46 0.01
CA CYS A 405 7.02 -10.50 0.14
C CYS A 405 7.53 -9.12 0.55
N TRP A 406 7.06 -8.08 -0.13
CA TRP A 406 7.40 -6.70 0.11
C TRP A 406 6.14 -5.83 0.12
N ASP A 407 5.98 -4.99 1.14
CA ASP A 407 4.89 -4.02 1.22
C ASP A 407 5.37 -2.64 0.83
N LEU A 408 4.68 -1.98 -0.10
CA LEU A 408 4.77 -0.53 -0.19
C LEU A 408 4.02 0.06 1.00
N GLU A 409 4.75 0.72 1.87
CA GLU A 409 4.21 1.50 2.98
C GLU A 409 4.22 3.00 2.64
N ILE A 410 3.14 3.69 2.98
CA ILE A 410 2.98 5.13 2.82
C ILE A 410 2.98 5.77 4.21
N LYS A 411 3.83 6.78 4.42
CA LYS A 411 3.87 7.54 5.67
C LYS A 411 2.65 8.45 5.77
N SER A 412 1.78 8.17 6.71
CA SER A 412 0.60 8.96 7.06
C SER A 412 0.76 9.57 8.45
N SER A 413 -0.23 10.33 8.91
CA SER A 413 -0.30 10.82 10.28
C SER A 413 -0.48 9.71 11.34
N TYR A 414 -0.84 8.50 10.92
CA TYR A 414 -0.88 7.29 11.74
C TYR A 414 0.42 6.47 11.70
N GLY A 415 1.48 7.00 11.09
CA GLY A 415 2.72 6.28 10.85
C GLY A 415 2.78 5.63 9.47
N TRP A 416 3.58 4.59 9.33
CA TRP A 416 3.71 3.84 8.09
C TRP A 416 2.53 2.89 7.91
N VAL A 417 1.87 2.97 6.77
CA VAL A 417 0.68 2.19 6.44
C VAL A 417 0.95 1.36 5.19
N GLU A 418 0.83 0.06 5.32
CA GLU A 418 0.85 -0.89 4.20
C GLU A 418 -0.31 -0.58 3.25
N CYS A 419 0.01 -0.28 2.00
CA CYS A 419 -0.96 0.07 0.96
C CYS A 419 -0.93 -0.86 -0.25
N VAL A 420 0.22 -1.47 -0.56
CA VAL A 420 0.37 -2.42 -1.67
C VAL A 420 1.29 -3.55 -1.24
N GLY A 421 0.80 -4.78 -1.29
CA GLY A 421 1.61 -5.98 -1.11
C GLY A 421 2.20 -6.45 -2.44
N HIS A 422 3.43 -6.93 -2.44
CA HIS A 422 4.09 -7.56 -3.58
C HIS A 422 4.61 -8.92 -3.14
N ALA A 423 4.00 -10.00 -3.63
CA ALA A 423 4.34 -11.36 -3.21
C ALA A 423 4.79 -12.23 -4.39
N ASP A 424 5.83 -13.01 -4.16
CA ASP A 424 6.13 -14.20 -4.97
C ASP A 424 5.41 -15.39 -4.34
N ARG A 425 4.25 -15.75 -4.84
CA ARG A 425 3.39 -16.84 -4.33
C ARG A 425 3.87 -18.25 -4.75
N ALA A 426 5.00 -18.32 -5.43
CA ALA A 426 5.49 -19.56 -6.04
C ALA A 426 4.38 -20.25 -6.88
N CYS A 427 4.32 -21.58 -6.85
CA CYS A 427 3.32 -22.35 -7.60
C CYS A 427 2.10 -22.75 -6.76
N TYR A 428 1.99 -22.28 -5.52
CA TYR A 428 1.10 -22.81 -4.51
C TYR A 428 -0.38 -22.86 -4.95
N ASP A 429 -0.93 -21.73 -5.37
CA ASP A 429 -2.36 -21.62 -5.67
C ASP A 429 -2.78 -22.53 -6.84
N LEU A 430 -2.02 -22.51 -7.93
CA LEU A 430 -2.30 -23.36 -9.08
C LEU A 430 -2.15 -24.85 -8.74
N ASP A 431 -1.20 -25.21 -7.90
CA ASP A 431 -0.94 -26.58 -7.49
C ASP A 431 -2.05 -27.14 -6.59
N VAL A 432 -2.48 -26.38 -5.55
CA VAL A 432 -3.55 -26.83 -4.65
C VAL A 432 -4.89 -26.98 -5.38
N HIS A 433 -5.22 -26.05 -6.29
CA HIS A 433 -6.43 -26.15 -7.12
C HIS A 433 -6.33 -27.29 -8.12
N SER A 434 -5.17 -27.53 -8.75
CA SER A 434 -4.94 -28.68 -9.62
C SER A 434 -5.18 -30.00 -8.90
N LYS A 435 -4.61 -30.16 -7.70
CA LYS A 435 -4.74 -31.36 -6.87
C LYS A 435 -6.18 -31.59 -6.42
N ALA A 436 -6.86 -30.55 -5.94
CA ALA A 436 -8.22 -30.63 -5.43
C ALA A 436 -9.25 -30.96 -6.53
N THR A 437 -9.10 -30.37 -7.72
CA THR A 437 -10.06 -30.53 -8.83
C THR A 437 -9.69 -31.64 -9.80
N LYS A 438 -8.45 -32.17 -9.72
CA LYS A 438 -7.84 -33.06 -10.72
C LYS A 438 -7.80 -32.46 -12.12
N THR A 439 -7.82 -31.12 -12.20
CA THR A 439 -7.73 -30.37 -13.44
C THR A 439 -6.34 -29.73 -13.49
N PRO A 440 -5.42 -30.22 -14.36
CA PRO A 440 -4.06 -29.67 -14.40
C PRO A 440 -4.05 -28.19 -14.75
N MET A 441 -3.46 -27.35 -13.91
CA MET A 441 -3.25 -25.92 -14.15
C MET A 441 -1.78 -25.71 -14.57
N VAL A 442 -1.48 -26.13 -15.77
CA VAL A 442 -0.12 -26.16 -16.31
C VAL A 442 -0.03 -25.31 -17.58
N ALA A 443 1.13 -24.68 -17.75
CA ALA A 443 1.56 -24.06 -19.00
C ALA A 443 2.52 -24.99 -19.76
N THR A 444 2.71 -24.72 -21.04
CA THR A 444 3.63 -25.47 -21.89
C THR A 444 4.63 -24.52 -22.53
N GLU A 445 5.90 -24.76 -22.26
CA GLU A 445 6.99 -24.08 -22.96
C GLU A 445 7.44 -24.94 -24.15
N LYS A 446 7.39 -24.36 -25.36
CA LYS A 446 7.89 -25.01 -26.59
C LYS A 446 9.30 -24.54 -26.83
N PHE A 447 10.17 -25.47 -27.16
CA PHE A 447 11.56 -25.18 -27.49
C PHE A 447 11.75 -24.99 -28.99
N ASP A 448 12.49 -23.97 -29.40
CA ASP A 448 12.85 -23.73 -30.79
C ASP A 448 13.64 -24.92 -31.38
N LYS A 449 14.45 -25.57 -30.56
CA LYS A 449 15.18 -26.80 -30.87
C LYS A 449 14.92 -27.80 -29.77
N PRO A 450 14.72 -29.10 -30.14
CA PRO A 450 14.54 -30.15 -29.17
C PRO A 450 15.68 -30.14 -28.14
N LYS A 451 15.33 -30.14 -26.84
CA LYS A 451 16.28 -30.31 -25.76
C LYS A 451 16.40 -31.79 -25.39
N ASP A 452 17.62 -32.25 -25.14
CA ASP A 452 17.84 -33.57 -24.57
C ASP A 452 17.62 -33.50 -23.06
N ILE A 453 16.51 -34.11 -22.57
CA ILE A 453 16.24 -34.26 -21.14
C ILE A 453 16.62 -35.68 -20.75
N THR A 454 17.41 -35.79 -19.69
CA THR A 454 17.77 -37.06 -19.12
C THR A 454 16.86 -37.33 -17.92
N LEU A 455 16.18 -38.47 -17.95
CA LEU A 455 15.20 -38.91 -16.96
C LEU A 455 15.50 -40.32 -16.47
N ALA A 456 14.94 -40.71 -15.36
CA ALA A 456 14.97 -42.09 -14.90
C ALA A 456 13.67 -42.80 -15.30
N LYS A 457 13.78 -43.88 -16.02
CA LYS A 457 12.63 -44.76 -16.28
C LYS A 457 12.52 -45.75 -15.13
N LEU A 458 11.49 -45.59 -14.27
CA LEU A 458 11.29 -46.42 -13.11
C LEU A 458 10.49 -47.67 -13.42
N LYS A 459 10.79 -48.73 -12.68
CA LYS A 459 10.02 -49.94 -12.60
C LYS A 459 9.87 -50.36 -11.13
N PHE A 460 8.64 -50.32 -10.64
CA PHE A 460 8.32 -50.61 -9.24
C PHE A 460 8.04 -52.07 -8.99
N ASP A 461 8.52 -52.62 -7.87
CA ASP A 461 7.97 -53.82 -7.29
C ASP A 461 6.73 -53.46 -6.45
N ARG A 462 5.57 -53.58 -7.08
CA ARG A 462 4.27 -53.22 -6.44
C ARG A 462 3.97 -54.04 -5.20
N LYS A 463 4.52 -55.27 -5.10
CA LYS A 463 4.30 -56.16 -3.96
C LYS A 463 5.16 -55.68 -2.76
N ALA A 464 6.41 -55.33 -3.00
CA ALA A 464 7.30 -54.79 -2.00
C ALA A 464 6.78 -53.45 -1.45
N LEU A 465 6.42 -52.52 -2.33
CA LEU A 465 5.81 -51.23 -1.96
C LEU A 465 4.52 -51.40 -1.16
N GLY A 466 3.63 -52.28 -1.60
CA GLY A 466 2.36 -52.50 -0.91
C GLY A 466 2.53 -53.14 0.47
N MET A 467 3.53 -54.02 0.66
CA MET A 467 3.84 -54.59 1.98
C MET A 467 4.45 -53.55 2.93
N ALA A 468 5.34 -52.69 2.43
CA ALA A 468 6.04 -51.68 3.24
C ALA A 468 5.13 -50.51 3.62
N PHE A 469 4.39 -49.97 2.65
CA PHE A 469 3.68 -48.68 2.82
C PHE A 469 2.16 -48.78 2.84
N LYS A 470 1.60 -49.95 2.59
CA LYS A 470 0.14 -50.19 2.62
C LYS A 470 -0.66 -49.11 1.87
N GLY A 471 -1.41 -48.25 2.60
CA GLY A 471 -2.21 -47.17 2.03
C GLY A 471 -1.38 -46.09 1.33
N ASP A 472 -0.14 -45.88 1.78
CA ASP A 472 0.74 -44.82 1.29
C ASP A 472 1.62 -45.24 0.09
N ALA A 473 1.54 -46.53 -0.33
CA ALA A 473 2.34 -47.04 -1.45
C ALA A 473 2.16 -46.24 -2.76
N ARG A 474 0.96 -45.68 -2.96
CA ARG A 474 0.65 -44.83 -4.12
C ARG A 474 1.30 -43.45 -4.03
N THR A 475 1.34 -42.88 -2.83
CA THR A 475 2.01 -41.61 -2.54
C THR A 475 3.52 -41.74 -2.79
N VAL A 476 4.13 -42.78 -2.23
CA VAL A 476 5.57 -43.03 -2.40
C VAL A 476 5.94 -43.28 -3.87
N SER A 477 5.18 -44.09 -4.59
CA SER A 477 5.45 -44.32 -6.02
C SER A 477 5.24 -43.05 -6.85
N GLY A 478 4.26 -42.20 -6.53
CA GLY A 478 4.03 -40.92 -7.18
C GLY A 478 5.17 -39.92 -6.95
N ALA A 479 5.69 -39.84 -5.73
CA ALA A 479 6.85 -39.00 -5.42
C ALA A 479 8.12 -39.44 -6.17
N LEU A 480 8.35 -40.76 -6.25
CA LEU A 480 9.45 -41.30 -7.06
C LEU A 480 9.28 -41.03 -8.57
N ASP A 481 8.07 -41.18 -9.10
CA ASP A 481 7.78 -40.85 -10.52
C ASP A 481 8.05 -39.37 -10.81
N THR A 482 7.69 -38.47 -9.88
CA THR A 482 7.97 -37.04 -10.01
C THR A 482 9.47 -36.76 -10.04
N LEU A 483 10.24 -37.30 -9.08
CA LEU A 483 11.71 -37.15 -9.07
C LEU A 483 12.37 -37.74 -10.32
N ALA A 484 11.80 -38.79 -10.89
CA ALA A 484 12.33 -39.48 -12.05
C ALA A 484 12.16 -38.69 -13.38
N GLU A 485 11.34 -37.66 -13.41
CA GLU A 485 11.13 -36.79 -14.58
C GLU A 485 12.39 -35.98 -14.93
N ASP A 486 13.25 -35.68 -13.94
CA ASP A 486 14.59 -35.12 -14.15
C ASP A 486 15.66 -35.99 -13.48
N TRP A 487 16.69 -36.36 -14.24
CA TRP A 487 17.80 -37.16 -13.69
C TRP A 487 18.52 -36.46 -12.55
N ASN A 488 18.67 -35.14 -12.61
CA ASN A 488 19.38 -34.37 -11.58
C ASN A 488 18.65 -34.46 -10.22
N ASP A 489 17.34 -34.53 -10.22
CA ASP A 489 16.51 -34.68 -9.01
C ASP A 489 16.53 -36.13 -8.51
N PHE A 490 16.59 -37.09 -9.43
CA PHE A 490 16.61 -38.51 -9.10
C PHE A 490 18.01 -39.06 -8.79
N GLU A 491 19.10 -38.47 -9.29
CA GLU A 491 20.46 -38.94 -9.10
C GLU A 491 20.89 -39.09 -7.64
N PRO A 492 20.53 -38.16 -6.70
CA PRO A 492 20.79 -38.35 -5.27
C PRO A 492 20.11 -39.60 -4.71
N ILE A 493 18.86 -39.85 -5.11
CA ILE A 493 18.09 -41.02 -4.68
C ILE A 493 18.70 -42.31 -5.27
N ALA A 494 19.00 -42.29 -6.57
CA ALA A 494 19.67 -43.42 -7.22
C ALA A 494 20.99 -43.78 -6.54
N THR A 495 21.79 -42.76 -6.24
CA THR A 495 23.11 -42.94 -5.57
C THR A 495 22.95 -43.51 -4.16
N ALA A 496 21.98 -43.02 -3.37
CA ALA A 496 21.71 -43.53 -2.03
C ALA A 496 21.22 -44.99 -2.08
N LEU A 497 20.32 -45.29 -3.03
CA LEU A 497 19.83 -46.68 -3.24
C LEU A 497 20.92 -47.63 -3.70
N GLU A 498 21.88 -47.18 -4.52
CA GLU A 498 23.00 -48.00 -4.95
C GLU A 498 24.04 -48.21 -3.85
N LYS A 499 24.35 -47.16 -3.10
CA LYS A 499 25.41 -47.17 -2.10
C LYS A 499 24.98 -47.75 -0.75
N ASP A 500 23.82 -47.25 -0.27
CA ASP A 500 23.35 -47.52 1.09
C ASP A 500 22.17 -48.53 1.12
N GLY A 501 21.70 -48.96 -0.07
CA GLY A 501 20.55 -49.83 -0.24
C GLY A 501 19.20 -49.21 0.07
N LYS A 502 19.14 -47.96 0.49
CA LYS A 502 17.95 -47.23 0.91
C LYS A 502 18.09 -45.73 0.68
N ALA A 503 16.95 -45.02 0.50
CA ALA A 503 16.85 -43.58 0.35
C ALA A 503 15.56 -43.07 1.00
N MET A 504 15.59 -41.81 1.47
CA MET A 504 14.40 -41.13 1.99
C MET A 504 13.71 -40.37 0.85
N VAL A 505 12.40 -40.59 0.67
CA VAL A 505 11.55 -39.92 -0.30
C VAL A 505 10.27 -39.49 0.41
N ASP A 506 9.99 -38.21 0.50
CA ASP A 506 8.82 -37.62 1.20
C ASP A 506 8.59 -38.18 2.61
N GLY A 507 9.67 -38.40 3.36
CA GLY A 507 9.59 -38.94 4.72
C GLY A 507 9.47 -40.46 4.81
N PHE A 508 9.44 -41.20 3.68
CA PHE A 508 9.40 -42.63 3.62
C PHE A 508 10.75 -43.26 3.26
N GLU A 509 11.18 -44.28 3.95
CA GLU A 509 12.38 -45.03 3.64
C GLU A 509 12.12 -46.03 2.51
N VAL A 510 12.61 -45.75 1.31
CA VAL A 510 12.51 -46.63 0.13
C VAL A 510 13.75 -47.48 0.03
N THR A 511 13.61 -48.77 -0.24
CA THR A 511 14.74 -49.71 -0.40
C THR A 511 14.94 -50.13 -1.85
N LYS A 512 16.16 -50.60 -2.17
CA LYS A 512 16.58 -50.90 -3.54
C LYS A 512 15.75 -52.02 -4.20
N ASP A 513 15.13 -52.90 -3.45
CA ASP A 513 14.25 -53.97 -3.94
C ASP A 513 12.87 -53.46 -4.36
N MET A 514 12.47 -52.27 -3.92
CA MET A 514 11.16 -51.66 -4.24
C MET A 514 11.14 -50.97 -5.61
N VAL A 515 12.29 -50.50 -6.09
CA VAL A 515 12.38 -49.73 -7.34
C VAL A 515 13.67 -50.01 -8.08
N SER A 516 13.56 -50.20 -9.38
CA SER A 516 14.68 -50.25 -10.31
C SER A 516 14.53 -49.15 -11.38
N TRP A 517 15.63 -48.69 -11.91
CA TRP A 517 15.63 -47.57 -12.84
C TRP A 517 16.63 -47.77 -13.99
N THR A 518 16.40 -47.02 -15.05
CA THR A 518 17.33 -46.88 -16.19
C THR A 518 17.41 -45.42 -16.57
N LYS A 519 18.63 -44.90 -16.67
CA LYS A 519 18.89 -43.54 -17.17
C LYS A 519 18.59 -43.49 -18.65
N GLN A 520 17.67 -42.61 -19.06
CA GLN A 520 17.27 -42.48 -20.47
C GLN A 520 17.30 -41.02 -20.90
N THR A 521 17.94 -40.72 -22.01
CA THR A 521 17.88 -39.40 -22.62
C THR A 521 16.76 -39.40 -23.66
N LYS A 522 15.85 -38.43 -23.55
CA LYS A 522 14.74 -38.23 -24.47
C LYS A 522 14.80 -36.85 -25.08
N LYS A 523 14.63 -36.77 -26.40
CA LYS A 523 14.42 -35.48 -27.05
C LYS A 523 12.99 -34.99 -26.79
N VAL A 524 12.88 -33.82 -26.18
CA VAL A 524 11.61 -33.18 -25.93
C VAL A 524 11.50 -31.88 -26.69
N HIS A 525 10.33 -31.61 -27.25
CA HIS A 525 10.00 -30.40 -28.00
C HIS A 525 9.29 -29.37 -27.14
N GLU A 526 8.76 -29.81 -25.99
CA GLU A 526 8.02 -28.99 -25.05
C GLU A 526 8.13 -29.57 -23.62
N VAL A 527 8.05 -28.67 -22.65
CA VAL A 527 7.92 -29.05 -21.22
C VAL A 527 6.67 -28.42 -20.64
N LYS A 528 6.01 -29.16 -19.76
CA LYS A 528 4.86 -28.66 -18.98
C LYS A 528 5.32 -28.33 -17.57
N PHE A 529 4.86 -27.22 -17.07
CA PHE A 529 5.17 -26.77 -15.70
C PHE A 529 3.94 -26.09 -15.07
N VAL A 530 3.87 -26.11 -13.74
CA VAL A 530 2.94 -25.26 -12.99
C VAL A 530 3.58 -23.88 -12.86
N PRO A 531 2.94 -22.81 -13.34
CA PRO A 531 3.53 -21.48 -13.25
C PRO A 531 3.66 -21.00 -11.79
N SER A 532 4.73 -20.22 -11.53
CA SER A 532 4.80 -19.33 -10.38
C SER A 532 3.95 -18.09 -10.62
N VAL A 533 3.47 -17.49 -9.54
CA VAL A 533 2.67 -16.27 -9.57
C VAL A 533 3.40 -15.17 -8.82
N ILE A 534 3.55 -14.01 -9.47
CA ILE A 534 4.00 -12.77 -8.84
C ILE A 534 2.78 -11.86 -8.73
N GLU A 535 2.44 -11.47 -7.50
CA GLU A 535 1.22 -10.76 -7.16
C GLU A 535 1.52 -9.38 -6.59
N PRO A 536 1.24 -8.27 -7.31
CA PRO A 536 1.02 -6.95 -6.71
C PRO A 536 -0.45 -6.78 -6.33
N SER A 537 -0.73 -6.51 -5.05
CA SER A 537 -2.07 -6.31 -4.48
C SER A 537 -2.23 -4.90 -3.92
N PHE A 538 -3.11 -4.09 -4.52
CA PHE A 538 -3.30 -2.68 -4.24
C PHE A 538 -4.53 -2.46 -3.36
N GLY A 539 -4.34 -1.95 -2.14
CA GLY A 539 -5.41 -1.48 -1.28
C GLY A 539 -5.88 -0.08 -1.70
N ILE A 540 -6.75 0.00 -2.71
CA ILE A 540 -7.18 1.27 -3.30
C ILE A 540 -7.77 2.24 -2.26
N GLY A 541 -8.50 1.74 -1.27
CA GLY A 541 -9.04 2.56 -0.17
C GLY A 541 -7.96 3.17 0.71
N ARG A 542 -6.91 2.41 1.05
CA ARG A 542 -5.75 2.89 1.82
C ARG A 542 -4.94 3.92 1.03
N ILE A 543 -4.70 3.67 -0.26
CA ILE A 543 -4.02 4.60 -1.16
C ILE A 543 -4.83 5.90 -1.29
N LEU A 544 -6.16 5.81 -1.46
CA LEU A 544 -7.04 6.97 -1.53
C LEU A 544 -6.95 7.82 -0.25
N TYR A 545 -7.03 7.19 0.93
CA TYR A 545 -6.94 7.90 2.20
C TYR A 545 -5.57 8.57 2.39
N SER A 546 -4.49 7.87 2.09
CA SER A 546 -3.14 8.42 2.13
C SER A 546 -2.98 9.60 1.15
N LEU A 547 -3.58 9.52 -0.04
CA LEU A 547 -3.57 10.62 -1.01
C LEU A 547 -4.35 11.84 -0.50
N LEU A 548 -5.46 11.64 0.20
CA LEU A 548 -6.18 12.74 0.86
C LEU A 548 -5.28 13.45 1.89
N GLU A 549 -4.58 12.72 2.76
CA GLU A 549 -3.66 13.30 3.73
C GLU A 549 -2.47 14.01 3.08
N HIS A 550 -1.84 13.40 2.06
CA HIS A 550 -0.71 14.00 1.35
C HIS A 550 -1.07 15.25 0.54
N SER A 551 -2.34 15.34 0.15
CA SER A 551 -2.86 16.48 -0.63
C SER A 551 -3.39 17.61 0.24
N PHE A 552 -3.59 17.38 1.53
CA PHE A 552 -4.18 18.37 2.43
C PHE A 552 -3.13 19.37 2.94
N TYR A 553 -3.45 20.65 2.86
CA TYR A 553 -2.74 21.70 3.56
C TYR A 553 -3.66 22.87 3.90
N VAL A 554 -3.23 23.69 4.84
CA VAL A 554 -3.87 24.95 5.22
C VAL A 554 -3.01 26.10 4.69
N ARG A 555 -3.61 27.13 4.08
CA ARG A 555 -2.83 28.26 3.57
C ARG A 555 -2.23 29.06 4.71
N GLU A 556 -0.94 29.39 4.62
CA GLU A 556 -0.22 30.18 5.63
C GLU A 556 -0.81 31.60 5.82
N SER A 557 -1.35 32.17 4.73
CA SER A 557 -1.99 33.50 4.77
C SER A 557 -3.39 33.52 5.37
N ASP A 558 -4.04 32.37 5.54
CA ASP A 558 -5.43 32.29 6.03
C ASP A 558 -5.69 30.89 6.60
N GLU A 559 -5.57 30.72 7.90
CA GLU A 559 -5.76 29.43 8.61
C GLU A 559 -7.16 28.81 8.43
N GLN A 560 -8.13 29.56 7.90
CA GLN A 560 -9.46 29.03 7.58
C GLN A 560 -9.54 28.45 6.16
N ARG A 561 -8.50 28.62 5.33
CA ARG A 561 -8.45 28.15 3.95
C ARG A 561 -7.74 26.80 3.83
N CYS A 562 -8.52 25.75 3.98
CA CYS A 562 -8.07 24.40 3.67
C CYS A 562 -8.03 24.14 2.15
N VAL A 563 -7.04 23.40 1.70
CA VAL A 563 -6.84 23.06 0.29
C VAL A 563 -6.56 21.57 0.14
N MET A 564 -7.12 20.96 -0.91
CA MET A 564 -6.74 19.63 -1.39
C MET A 564 -5.88 19.76 -2.65
N LYS A 565 -4.58 19.51 -2.53
CA LYS A 565 -3.60 19.65 -3.62
C LYS A 565 -3.52 18.38 -4.48
N PHE A 566 -4.62 18.01 -5.13
CA PHE A 566 -4.60 16.86 -6.05
C PHE A 566 -3.84 17.18 -7.34
N ASN A 567 -3.10 16.18 -7.83
CA ASN A 567 -2.56 16.20 -9.20
C ASN A 567 -3.72 16.38 -10.20
N PRO A 568 -3.61 17.27 -11.20
CA PRO A 568 -4.66 17.50 -12.19
C PRO A 568 -5.18 16.22 -12.87
N GLN A 569 -4.34 15.19 -13.03
CA GLN A 569 -4.76 13.92 -13.64
C GLN A 569 -5.82 13.18 -12.81
N VAL A 570 -5.74 13.25 -11.48
CA VAL A 570 -6.65 12.53 -10.58
C VAL A 570 -7.67 13.44 -9.89
N ALA A 571 -7.52 14.77 -9.96
CA ALA A 571 -8.45 15.71 -9.36
C ALA A 571 -9.91 15.38 -9.72
N PRO A 572 -10.85 15.43 -8.76
CA PRO A 572 -12.27 15.09 -8.99
C PRO A 572 -12.93 15.91 -10.09
N GLN A 573 -12.57 17.19 -10.14
CA GLN A 573 -12.98 18.15 -11.15
C GLN A 573 -11.74 18.86 -11.67
N LYS A 574 -11.63 19.01 -12.99
CA LYS A 574 -10.42 19.52 -13.64
C LYS A 574 -10.38 21.05 -13.68
N CYS A 575 -11.55 21.65 -13.79
CA CYS A 575 -11.69 23.11 -13.91
C CYS A 575 -12.97 23.59 -13.23
N ALA A 576 -12.91 24.76 -12.59
CA ALA A 576 -14.08 25.51 -12.17
C ALA A 576 -14.32 26.68 -13.16
N VAL A 577 -15.58 26.97 -13.48
CA VAL A 577 -15.94 28.12 -14.31
C VAL A 577 -16.90 29.03 -13.53
N LEU A 578 -16.50 30.28 -13.35
CA LEU A 578 -17.13 31.23 -12.43
C LEU A 578 -17.43 32.55 -13.14
N PRO A 579 -18.66 33.10 -13.08
CA PRO A 579 -18.91 34.46 -13.53
C PRO A 579 -18.49 35.45 -12.44
N ILE A 580 -17.90 36.59 -12.80
CA ILE A 580 -17.66 37.69 -11.84
C ILE A 580 -18.98 38.27 -11.34
N SER A 581 -19.99 38.31 -12.22
CA SER A 581 -21.34 38.80 -11.98
C SER A 581 -22.36 37.79 -12.46
N SER A 582 -23.51 37.71 -11.77
CA SER A 582 -24.63 36.84 -12.17
C SER A 582 -25.42 37.41 -13.34
N SER A 583 -24.84 38.28 -14.20
CA SER A 583 -25.52 38.78 -15.40
C SER A 583 -25.80 37.65 -16.40
N PRO A 584 -26.91 37.74 -17.18
CA PRO A 584 -27.20 36.73 -18.20
C PRO A 584 -26.08 36.56 -19.23
N GLU A 585 -25.42 37.64 -19.61
CA GLU A 585 -24.29 37.65 -20.57
C GLU A 585 -23.09 36.88 -20.06
N CYS A 586 -22.66 37.14 -18.83
CA CYS A 586 -21.57 36.40 -18.20
C CYS A 586 -21.95 34.92 -18.03
N ASN A 587 -23.18 34.63 -17.61
CA ASN A 587 -23.66 33.27 -17.45
C ASN A 587 -23.69 32.48 -18.76
N ALA A 588 -24.00 33.10 -19.89
CA ALA A 588 -23.97 32.47 -21.20
C ALA A 588 -22.54 32.02 -21.59
N VAL A 589 -21.55 32.89 -21.35
CA VAL A 589 -20.12 32.53 -21.61
C VAL A 589 -19.63 31.44 -20.66
N VAL A 590 -20.07 31.45 -19.40
CA VAL A 590 -19.74 30.36 -18.44
C VAL A 590 -20.29 29.02 -18.97
N ASP A 591 -21.52 29.00 -19.47
CA ASP A 591 -22.10 27.76 -20.00
C ASP A 591 -21.42 27.30 -21.29
N GLU A 592 -21.01 28.21 -22.16
CA GLU A 592 -20.22 27.92 -23.36
C GLU A 592 -18.87 27.26 -23.02
N ILE A 593 -18.07 27.86 -22.11
CA ILE A 593 -16.78 27.34 -21.70
C ILE A 593 -16.95 25.99 -21.01
N ALA A 594 -17.91 25.87 -20.09
CA ALA A 594 -18.19 24.64 -19.40
C ALA A 594 -18.59 23.50 -20.33
N ALA A 595 -19.41 23.77 -21.34
CA ALA A 595 -19.79 22.80 -22.38
C ALA A 595 -18.55 22.33 -23.16
N SER A 596 -17.69 23.26 -23.61
CA SER A 596 -16.44 22.93 -24.32
C SER A 596 -15.51 22.06 -23.51
N LEU A 597 -15.37 22.32 -22.18
CA LEU A 597 -14.58 21.50 -21.28
C LEU A 597 -15.18 20.09 -21.15
N MET A 598 -16.50 19.98 -20.94
CA MET A 598 -17.20 18.71 -20.81
C MET A 598 -17.17 17.88 -22.09
N ASP A 599 -17.30 18.50 -23.26
CA ASP A 599 -17.18 17.84 -24.58
C ASP A 599 -15.76 17.26 -24.81
N SER A 600 -14.77 17.73 -24.05
CA SER A 600 -13.39 17.23 -24.06
C SER A 600 -13.10 16.27 -22.88
N ASP A 601 -14.11 15.67 -22.27
CA ASP A 601 -14.01 14.75 -21.13
C ASP A 601 -13.36 15.38 -19.87
N LEU A 602 -13.41 16.71 -19.75
CA LEU A 602 -12.89 17.42 -18.59
C LEU A 602 -14.01 17.72 -17.60
N SER A 603 -14.04 17.01 -16.48
CA SER A 603 -15.03 17.23 -15.43
C SER A 603 -14.95 18.68 -14.92
N THR A 604 -16.08 19.39 -14.97
CA THR A 604 -16.14 20.84 -14.75
C THR A 604 -17.10 21.19 -13.62
N ARG A 605 -16.70 22.15 -12.79
CA ARG A 605 -17.52 22.75 -11.74
C ARG A 605 -18.01 24.12 -12.18
N ILE A 606 -19.31 24.34 -12.11
CA ILE A 606 -19.92 25.65 -12.34
C ILE A 606 -20.41 26.20 -11.01
N ASP A 607 -19.99 27.42 -10.63
CA ASP A 607 -20.49 28.10 -9.43
C ASP A 607 -20.99 29.52 -9.80
N LYS A 608 -22.30 29.62 -10.06
CA LYS A 608 -22.99 30.87 -10.34
C LYS A 608 -23.64 31.52 -9.10
N SER A 609 -23.21 31.08 -7.90
CA SER A 609 -23.73 31.63 -6.63
C SER A 609 -23.37 33.11 -6.47
N SER A 610 -24.17 33.84 -5.69
CA SER A 610 -23.92 35.24 -5.32
C SER A 610 -22.80 35.45 -4.31
N ALA A 611 -22.10 34.39 -3.89
CA ALA A 611 -21.00 34.51 -2.96
C ALA A 611 -19.82 35.27 -3.59
N ALA A 612 -19.06 36.01 -2.77
CA ALA A 612 -17.85 36.70 -3.22
C ALA A 612 -16.90 35.72 -3.95
N LEU A 613 -16.19 36.19 -4.97
CA LEU A 613 -15.32 35.40 -5.85
C LEU A 613 -14.29 34.61 -5.04
N GLY A 614 -13.63 35.24 -4.05
CA GLY A 614 -12.66 34.58 -3.16
C GLY A 614 -13.25 33.38 -2.39
N ARG A 615 -14.52 33.47 -1.95
CA ARG A 615 -15.23 32.34 -1.29
C ARG A 615 -15.54 31.23 -2.28
N ARG A 616 -15.84 31.53 -3.54
CA ARG A 616 -16.05 30.52 -4.61
C ARG A 616 -14.75 29.82 -4.99
N TYR A 617 -13.63 30.54 -5.03
CA TYR A 617 -12.31 29.92 -5.16
C TYR A 617 -12.00 28.98 -3.98
N ALA A 618 -12.20 29.45 -2.73
CA ALA A 618 -11.98 28.61 -1.55
C ALA A 618 -12.78 27.31 -1.59
N ARG A 619 -14.06 27.35 -2.00
CA ARG A 619 -14.90 26.16 -2.18
C ARG A 619 -14.37 25.20 -3.25
N SER A 620 -13.71 25.71 -4.28
CA SER A 620 -13.08 24.90 -5.33
C SER A 620 -11.75 24.33 -4.86
N ASP A 621 -10.96 25.13 -4.14
CA ASP A 621 -9.69 24.72 -3.53
C ASP A 621 -9.92 23.58 -2.50
N GLU A 622 -10.98 23.68 -1.68
CA GLU A 622 -11.36 22.65 -0.66
C GLU A 622 -11.73 21.28 -1.27
N VAL A 623 -12.22 21.22 -2.49
CA VAL A 623 -12.51 19.96 -3.20
C VAL A 623 -11.43 19.59 -4.21
N GLY A 624 -10.34 20.35 -4.25
CA GLY A 624 -9.15 20.03 -5.00
C GLY A 624 -9.19 20.34 -6.49
N VAL A 625 -10.03 21.28 -6.94
CA VAL A 625 -10.07 21.72 -8.34
C VAL A 625 -8.79 22.48 -8.69
N PRO A 626 -7.97 22.02 -9.67
CA PRO A 626 -6.66 22.61 -9.93
C PRO A 626 -6.72 23.97 -10.65
N PHE A 627 -7.75 24.21 -11.46
CA PHE A 627 -7.89 25.42 -12.26
C PHE A 627 -9.24 26.08 -12.07
N ALA A 628 -9.27 27.42 -12.06
CA ALA A 628 -10.50 28.18 -12.00
C ALA A 628 -10.51 29.27 -13.07
N VAL A 629 -11.47 29.20 -13.98
CA VAL A 629 -11.71 30.18 -15.02
C VAL A 629 -12.72 31.21 -14.53
N THR A 630 -12.38 32.50 -14.66
CA THR A 630 -13.32 33.59 -14.33
C THR A 630 -13.71 34.35 -15.60
N VAL A 631 -15.01 34.42 -15.80
CA VAL A 631 -15.67 35.25 -16.84
C VAL A 631 -15.98 36.59 -16.21
N ASP A 632 -15.34 37.65 -16.70
CA ASP A 632 -15.47 39.02 -16.22
C ASP A 632 -16.08 39.97 -17.26
N PHE A 633 -16.16 41.27 -16.96
CA PHE A 633 -16.76 42.24 -17.89
C PHE A 633 -15.87 42.51 -19.10
N ASP A 634 -14.56 42.29 -19.01
CA ASP A 634 -13.68 42.43 -20.17
C ASP A 634 -13.84 41.25 -21.12
N THR A 635 -14.19 40.08 -20.61
CA THR A 635 -14.56 38.90 -21.42
C THR A 635 -15.65 39.25 -22.45
N LEU A 636 -16.64 40.07 -22.06
CA LEU A 636 -17.72 40.45 -22.95
C LEU A 636 -17.26 41.43 -24.03
N LYS A 637 -16.12 42.08 -23.86
CA LYS A 637 -15.59 43.07 -24.82
C LYS A 637 -14.59 42.43 -25.80
N ASP A 638 -13.65 41.64 -25.28
CA ASP A 638 -12.49 41.14 -26.02
C ASP A 638 -12.42 39.61 -26.16
N GLY A 639 -13.37 38.86 -25.56
CA GLY A 639 -13.44 37.41 -25.63
C GLY A 639 -12.34 36.69 -24.82
N THR A 640 -11.65 37.40 -23.90
CA THR A 640 -10.61 36.79 -23.04
C THR A 640 -11.15 36.48 -21.64
N VAL A 641 -10.59 35.50 -20.97
CA VAL A 641 -10.92 35.11 -19.59
C VAL A 641 -9.66 35.00 -18.75
N THR A 642 -9.82 35.02 -17.43
CA THR A 642 -8.68 34.68 -16.54
C THR A 642 -8.78 33.21 -16.13
N ILE A 643 -7.64 32.51 -16.12
CA ILE A 643 -7.46 31.20 -15.50
C ILE A 643 -6.50 31.29 -14.34
N ARG A 644 -6.93 30.79 -13.18
CA ARG A 644 -6.16 30.75 -11.94
C ARG A 644 -5.71 29.33 -11.66
N GLU A 645 -4.44 29.17 -11.33
CA GLU A 645 -3.93 27.92 -10.80
C GLU A 645 -4.10 27.91 -9.26
N ARG A 646 -4.54 26.76 -8.72
CA ARG A 646 -4.95 26.60 -7.30
C ARG A 646 -3.81 26.89 -6.32
N ASP A 647 -2.65 26.28 -6.53
CA ASP A 647 -1.58 26.25 -5.52
C ASP A 647 -0.78 27.56 -5.49
N SER A 648 -0.34 28.05 -6.61
CA SER A 648 0.35 29.33 -6.74
C SER A 648 -0.58 30.54 -6.64
N MET A 649 -1.88 30.35 -6.85
CA MET A 649 -2.90 31.41 -6.98
C MET A 649 -2.65 32.38 -8.15
N VAL A 650 -1.63 32.14 -8.94
CA VAL A 650 -1.29 33.00 -10.10
C VAL A 650 -2.39 32.87 -11.15
N GLN A 651 -2.68 34.00 -11.79
CA GLN A 651 -3.69 34.10 -12.84
C GLN A 651 -3.04 34.58 -14.15
N VAL A 652 -3.50 34.02 -15.26
CA VAL A 652 -3.16 34.51 -16.60
C VAL A 652 -4.43 34.83 -17.37
N ARG A 653 -4.35 35.75 -18.34
CA ARG A 653 -5.45 36.09 -19.25
C ARG A 653 -5.21 35.45 -20.60
N LEU A 654 -6.23 34.75 -21.12
CA LEU A 654 -6.16 34.02 -22.39
C LEU A 654 -7.51 34.08 -23.14
N PRO A 655 -7.52 33.84 -24.46
CA PRO A 655 -8.76 33.72 -25.21
C PRO A 655 -9.63 32.58 -24.65
N LYS A 656 -10.94 32.80 -24.52
CA LYS A 656 -11.89 31.80 -24.00
C LYS A 656 -11.81 30.46 -24.76
N ASP A 657 -11.58 30.53 -26.07
CA ASP A 657 -11.51 29.36 -26.95
C ASP A 657 -10.25 28.51 -26.73
N GLU A 658 -9.22 29.04 -26.08
CA GLU A 658 -7.98 28.32 -25.73
C GLU A 658 -8.06 27.62 -24.36
N VAL A 659 -9.04 27.93 -23.53
CA VAL A 659 -9.19 27.36 -22.17
C VAL A 659 -9.20 25.85 -22.17
N THR A 660 -10.03 25.26 -23.00
CA THR A 660 -10.15 23.78 -23.09
C THR A 660 -8.85 23.13 -23.50
N HIS A 661 -8.16 23.72 -24.49
CA HIS A 661 -6.85 23.20 -24.93
C HIS A 661 -5.81 23.26 -23.80
N VAL A 662 -5.73 24.36 -23.08
CA VAL A 662 -4.75 24.56 -21.99
C VAL A 662 -5.02 23.56 -20.86
N VAL A 663 -6.26 23.48 -20.37
CA VAL A 663 -6.61 22.56 -19.27
C VAL A 663 -6.39 21.10 -19.70
N PHE A 664 -6.81 20.74 -20.91
CA PHE A 664 -6.61 19.40 -21.47
C PHE A 664 -5.12 19.05 -21.55
N ALA A 665 -4.29 19.95 -22.08
CA ALA A 665 -2.86 19.74 -22.24
C ALA A 665 -2.17 19.51 -20.88
N ILE A 666 -2.53 20.28 -19.84
CA ILE A 666 -1.95 20.12 -18.51
C ILE A 666 -2.42 18.80 -17.85
N VAL A 667 -3.71 18.51 -17.90
CA VAL A 667 -4.27 17.26 -17.34
C VAL A 667 -3.62 16.03 -17.96
N HIS A 668 -3.26 16.09 -19.25
CA HIS A 668 -2.60 14.99 -19.97
C HIS A 668 -1.06 15.08 -20.01
N LYS A 669 -0.45 15.96 -19.19
CA LYS A 669 1.01 16.17 -19.10
C LYS A 669 1.68 16.52 -20.44
N ARG A 670 0.96 17.21 -21.32
CA ARG A 670 1.48 17.73 -22.61
C ARG A 670 1.97 19.17 -22.50
N MET A 671 1.65 19.84 -21.41
CA MET A 671 2.01 21.21 -21.06
C MET A 671 2.12 21.34 -19.55
N THR A 672 3.02 22.18 -19.07
CA THR A 672 3.12 22.53 -17.64
C THR A 672 2.46 23.89 -17.38
N TRP A 673 2.25 24.24 -16.09
CA TRP A 673 1.77 25.58 -15.74
C TRP A 673 2.82 26.65 -16.06
N GLU A 674 4.10 26.34 -15.93
CA GLU A 674 5.21 27.21 -16.34
C GLU A 674 5.19 27.54 -17.84
N ASP A 675 4.77 26.60 -18.69
CA ASP A 675 4.60 26.85 -20.12
C ASP A 675 3.43 27.80 -20.39
N VAL A 676 2.36 27.71 -19.59
CA VAL A 676 1.23 28.65 -19.64
C VAL A 676 1.68 30.05 -19.25
N LEU A 677 2.47 30.18 -18.18
CA LEU A 677 3.01 31.47 -17.72
C LEU A 677 3.92 32.13 -18.75
N LYS A 678 4.65 31.35 -19.57
CA LYS A 678 5.46 31.88 -20.67
C LYS A 678 4.62 32.33 -21.87
N LYS A 679 3.46 31.69 -22.09
CA LYS A 679 2.63 31.92 -23.28
C LYS A 679 1.64 33.07 -23.11
N TYR A 680 1.08 33.21 -21.91
CA TYR A 680 -0.01 34.16 -21.66
C TYR A 680 0.38 35.21 -20.62
N PRO A 681 -0.16 36.46 -20.73
CA PRO A 681 0.14 37.53 -19.79
C PRO A 681 -0.39 37.22 -18.39
N VAL A 682 0.49 37.40 -17.40
CA VAL A 682 0.13 37.24 -15.98
C VAL A 682 -0.71 38.45 -15.55
N VAL A 683 -1.81 38.20 -14.88
CA VAL A 683 -2.67 39.27 -14.32
C VAL A 683 -2.15 39.60 -12.92
N GLN A 684 -1.72 40.87 -12.73
CA GLN A 684 -1.42 41.35 -11.39
C GLN A 684 -2.74 41.66 -10.68
N VAL A 685 -2.97 41.01 -9.56
CA VAL A 685 -4.09 41.35 -8.66
C VAL A 685 -3.52 42.32 -7.64
N ASP A 686 -3.98 43.60 -7.68
CA ASP A 686 -3.67 44.54 -6.61
C ASP A 686 -4.18 43.96 -5.28
N GLU A 687 -3.29 43.65 -4.38
CA GLU A 687 -3.60 43.32 -2.98
C GLU A 687 -4.09 44.60 -2.29
N GLY A 688 -5.32 44.99 -2.54
CA GLY A 688 -6.02 46.00 -1.77
C GLY A 688 -6.24 45.52 -0.35
N GLU A 689 -5.78 46.28 0.61
CA GLU A 689 -5.81 46.13 2.06
C GLU A 689 -7.03 45.31 2.57
N GLY A 690 -6.73 44.29 3.35
CA GLY A 690 -7.74 43.51 4.07
C GLY A 690 -8.54 44.37 5.06
N ASN A 691 -9.85 44.21 5.06
CA ASN A 691 -10.87 44.75 5.94
C ASN A 691 -11.46 46.13 5.53
N ALA A 692 -12.45 46.09 4.62
CA ALA A 692 -13.57 47.01 4.68
C ALA A 692 -14.88 46.31 4.34
N PRO A 693 -16.00 46.64 5.00
CA PRO A 693 -17.30 46.00 4.77
C PRO A 693 -17.85 46.40 3.40
N ALA A 694 -18.60 45.48 2.80
CA ALA A 694 -19.18 45.55 1.48
C ALA A 694 -19.89 46.88 1.20
N ALA A 695 -19.21 47.78 0.46
CA ALA A 695 -19.85 48.84 -0.33
C ALA A 695 -18.90 49.22 -1.49
N ALA A 696 -19.40 49.12 -2.71
CA ALA A 696 -18.83 49.62 -3.95
C ALA A 696 -17.58 48.95 -4.52
N ALA A 697 -17.72 47.80 -5.17
CA ALA A 697 -16.78 47.34 -6.17
C ALA A 697 -17.05 48.04 -7.51
N SER A 698 -16.41 49.19 -7.75
CA SER A 698 -16.23 49.75 -9.07
C SER A 698 -14.76 49.95 -9.32
N GLY A 699 -14.24 49.24 -10.34
CA GLY A 699 -12.96 49.52 -10.96
C GLY A 699 -11.72 48.77 -10.44
N ALA A 700 -11.56 47.54 -10.84
CA ALA A 700 -10.22 46.94 -10.89
C ALA A 700 -9.59 47.35 -12.21
N THR A 701 -8.58 48.21 -12.14
CA THR A 701 -7.78 48.60 -13.32
C THR A 701 -6.73 47.51 -13.55
N VAL A 702 -6.85 46.82 -14.67
CA VAL A 702 -5.87 45.81 -15.12
C VAL A 702 -4.68 46.54 -15.71
N VAL A 703 -3.52 46.46 -15.08
CA VAL A 703 -2.25 46.90 -15.65
C VAL A 703 -1.59 45.73 -16.38
N VAL A 704 -1.58 45.77 -17.68
CA VAL A 704 -0.84 44.83 -18.52
C VAL A 704 0.59 45.32 -18.65
N SER A 705 1.57 44.65 -18.07
CA SER A 705 2.98 44.91 -18.33
C SER A 705 3.44 44.08 -19.54
N ASN A 706 3.70 44.72 -20.67
CA ASN A 706 4.47 44.15 -21.78
C ASN A 706 5.96 44.25 -21.44
N SER A 707 6.62 43.12 -21.29
CA SER A 707 8.07 42.98 -21.42
C SER A 707 8.42 41.68 -22.10
#